data_d9e5ee5519edeba1cb835eeb52ee8350
#
_entry.id   d9e5ee5519edeba1cb835eeb52ee8350
#
_cell.length_a   1.000
_cell.length_b   1.000
_cell.length_c   1.000
_cell.angle_alpha   90.00
_cell.angle_beta   90.00
_cell.angle_gamma   90.00
#
_symmetry.space_group_name_H-M   'P 1'
#
loop_
_entity.id
_entity.type
_entity.pdbx_description
1 polymer ?
#
loop_
_entity_poly.entity_id
_entity_poly.type
_entity_poly.pdbx_seq_one_letter_code
_entity_poly.pdbx_strand_id
1 'polypeptide(L)'
;MMQVTVLILLSVFNVIKSQECSVHNVVTSVVSLEHQRRVDVEDRVDCHPEPGADERKCEERGCRWERVDDQPGAPWCYYPPEYGYLMMGDPVHTPDGYMIHLVKSGSDSMFGGESDSVWMTIEVQKEHRIRIKMTDDKPRFEVPISIKSDGVMPDDVDFDISFSNSPVFGLKIVRRSSGETLIDTTGVPGLVFSDQFIQFPFKISGSSAVYGWGENEQHTFRHDMNWRTWAIYARDQPPDGDANMYGVHPRLTVLDKSGQSFGILFLNSAAQELSLTPSPSLIYRTIGGLLDMYLFLGPGPEQVVQQYTEAVGRFPLPPYWSLGFHLCRYGYNSLEKMMEAVDRMRLYEIPQDAQWGDIDIMDRSLDFTVSQDRFGGLSDYVQQLKQDGVKFVTILDPCISTGEPNCTYRPFDLGQEMDVWVKTPSGTPLTGQVWPLDPVYFPDYTNPRTKLWWSLLVTEFHDLLEYDGLWIDMNEPSNFVPGDMYSGCESVNVNYPPYMPRIRLDNTDHGLADKSLCGDSVQYLGQHYHVHNMFGWSQSSPTLTGVREATGGRGLVLSRSTFIGSGQWVAHWLGDNFSNWDNLKYSIIGMLQFNQFGIPMVGADICGFIGDTTEELCVRWHQLGAFYPFSRNHNTIFAKDQDNVILYAVDKNGYDGMESLKFELAQVVGLTSPVVEVFINGISYQQWEWKDTYLYIGLEDIVLKATENFNITIIN
;
A
#
# COMPACT_ATOMS: atom_id res chain seq x y z
N MET A 1 -47.14 17.47 -24.49
CA MET A 1 -46.69 17.68 -23.09
C MET A 1 -46.78 19.13 -22.62
N MET A 2 -46.39 20.13 -23.41
CA MET A 2 -46.47 21.55 -22.99
C MET A 2 -47.90 22.09 -22.72
N GLN A 3 -48.94 21.57 -23.38
CA GLN A 3 -50.33 22.03 -23.16
C GLN A 3 -50.98 21.52 -21.87
N VAL A 4 -50.54 20.38 -21.34
CA VAL A 4 -51.10 19.82 -20.08
C VAL A 4 -50.52 20.55 -18.84
N THR A 5 -49.28 21.01 -18.92
CA THR A 5 -48.63 21.73 -17.82
C THR A 5 -49.21 23.13 -17.61
N VAL A 6 -49.61 23.79 -18.71
CA VAL A 6 -50.25 25.13 -18.66
C VAL A 6 -51.68 25.06 -18.10
N LEU A 7 -52.44 23.98 -18.35
CA LEU A 7 -53.79 23.81 -17.81
C LEU A 7 -53.79 23.53 -16.31
N ILE A 8 -52.80 22.80 -15.78
CA ILE A 8 -52.67 22.56 -14.34
C ILE A 8 -52.27 23.83 -13.59
N LEU A 9 -51.41 24.66 -14.17
CA LEU A 9 -51.06 25.96 -13.60
C LEU A 9 -52.23 26.94 -13.57
N LEU A 10 -53.09 26.95 -14.61
CA LEU A 10 -54.29 27.79 -14.65
C LEU A 10 -55.41 27.32 -13.70
N SER A 11 -55.54 26.03 -13.42
CA SER A 11 -56.47 25.51 -12.43
C SER A 11 -56.04 25.80 -10.99
N VAL A 12 -54.76 25.82 -10.70
CA VAL A 12 -54.20 26.20 -9.40
C VAL A 12 -54.39 27.70 -9.12
N PHE A 13 -54.24 28.55 -10.15
CA PHE A 13 -54.47 29.99 -10.01
C PHE A 13 -55.96 30.36 -9.77
N ASN A 14 -56.91 29.59 -10.26
CA ASN A 14 -58.35 29.83 -10.02
C ASN A 14 -58.80 29.36 -8.60
N VAL A 15 -58.12 28.43 -7.99
CA VAL A 15 -58.41 28.00 -6.61
C VAL A 15 -57.84 28.99 -5.58
N ILE A 16 -56.72 29.65 -5.91
CA ILE A 16 -56.06 30.61 -5.01
C ILE A 16 -56.80 31.97 -4.93
N LYS A 17 -57.69 32.28 -5.88
CA LYS A 17 -58.50 33.52 -5.83
C LYS A 17 -59.65 33.52 -4.83
N SER A 18 -59.94 32.41 -4.15
CA SER A 18 -61.05 32.29 -3.19
C SER A 18 -60.61 32.15 -1.71
N GLN A 19 -59.31 32.17 -1.39
CA GLN A 19 -58.81 32.27 -0.03
C GLN A 19 -57.54 33.11 0.02
N GLU A 20 -57.49 34.11 0.91
CA GLU A 20 -56.31 34.89 1.19
C GLU A 20 -55.21 34.02 1.83
N CYS A 21 -54.50 33.20 1.02
CA CYS A 21 -53.24 32.61 1.44
C CYS A 21 -52.09 33.36 0.75
N SER A 22 -51.22 33.95 1.51
CA SER A 22 -50.15 34.79 1.04
C SER A 22 -49.21 34.09 0.07
N VAL A 23 -48.93 34.74 -1.08
CA VAL A 23 -47.98 34.33 -2.09
C VAL A 23 -46.61 33.96 -1.50
N HIS A 24 -46.30 34.45 -0.30
CA HIS A 24 -45.07 34.18 0.45
C HIS A 24 -44.84 32.68 0.76
N ASN A 25 -45.91 31.91 1.10
CA ASN A 25 -45.77 30.49 1.46
C ASN A 25 -45.55 29.57 0.27
N VAL A 26 -45.98 29.95 -0.94
CA VAL A 26 -45.79 29.15 -2.15
C VAL A 26 -44.36 29.33 -2.68
N VAL A 27 -43.83 30.56 -2.62
CA VAL A 27 -42.45 30.85 -3.04
C VAL A 27 -41.45 30.19 -2.08
N THR A 28 -41.76 30.22 -0.76
CA THR A 28 -40.90 29.57 0.25
C THR A 28 -40.87 28.04 0.13
N SER A 29 -42.02 27.42 -0.27
CA SER A 29 -42.06 25.97 -0.48
C SER A 29 -41.38 25.52 -1.79
N VAL A 30 -41.42 26.33 -2.86
CA VAL A 30 -40.67 26.05 -4.10
C VAL A 30 -39.15 26.24 -3.88
N VAL A 31 -38.77 27.32 -3.21
CA VAL A 31 -37.34 27.56 -2.83
C VAL A 31 -36.82 26.49 -1.87
N SER A 32 -37.66 25.98 -0.96
CA SER A 32 -37.26 24.87 -0.06
C SER A 32 -37.12 23.54 -0.81
N LEU A 33 -37.94 23.31 -1.86
CA LEU A 33 -37.83 22.10 -2.72
C LEU A 33 -36.61 22.16 -3.65
N GLU A 34 -36.21 23.34 -4.13
CA GLU A 34 -34.97 23.51 -4.89
C GLU A 34 -33.74 23.40 -3.97
N HIS A 35 -33.81 23.91 -2.73
CA HIS A 35 -32.72 23.74 -1.73
C HIS A 35 -32.58 22.28 -1.29
N GLN A 36 -33.66 21.48 -1.22
CA GLN A 36 -33.60 20.05 -0.92
C GLN A 36 -32.99 19.18 -2.04
N ARG A 37 -32.72 19.75 -3.23
CA ARG A 37 -32.10 19.06 -4.37
C ARG A 37 -30.62 19.42 -4.58
N ARG A 38 -30.06 20.34 -3.81
CA ARG A 38 -28.68 20.75 -3.93
C ARG A 38 -27.81 19.85 -3.04
N VAL A 39 -26.74 19.26 -3.61
CA VAL A 39 -25.70 18.56 -2.86
C VAL A 39 -24.71 19.59 -2.35
N ASP A 40 -24.45 19.61 -1.05
CA ASP A 40 -23.42 20.49 -0.48
C ASP A 40 -22.06 20.18 -1.13
N VAL A 41 -21.24 21.23 -1.31
CA VAL A 41 -19.97 21.09 -2.04
C VAL A 41 -19.10 20.01 -1.45
N GLU A 42 -19.00 19.94 -0.12
CA GLU A 42 -18.20 18.98 0.62
C GLU A 42 -18.69 17.51 0.45
N ASP A 43 -19.98 17.33 0.13
CA ASP A 43 -20.63 16.03 -0.06
C ASP A 43 -20.67 15.56 -1.51
N ARG A 44 -20.11 16.35 -2.44
CA ARG A 44 -20.10 15.98 -3.86
C ARG A 44 -19.22 14.75 -4.11
N VAL A 45 -19.79 13.78 -4.82
CA VAL A 45 -19.06 12.63 -5.35
C VAL A 45 -18.77 12.88 -6.82
N ASP A 46 -17.50 12.89 -7.19
CA ASP A 46 -17.02 13.19 -8.54
C ASP A 46 -17.56 12.17 -9.55
N CYS A 47 -18.27 12.65 -10.56
CA CYS A 47 -18.84 11.87 -11.66
C CYS A 47 -17.92 11.82 -12.89
N HIS A 48 -16.86 12.63 -12.92
CA HIS A 48 -15.88 12.66 -13.99
C HIS A 48 -14.45 12.66 -13.39
N PRO A 49 -14.07 11.56 -12.71
CA PRO A 49 -12.81 11.50 -11.96
C PRO A 49 -11.57 11.54 -12.85
N GLU A 50 -11.67 11.18 -14.11
CA GLU A 50 -10.60 11.31 -15.11
C GLU A 50 -10.37 12.77 -15.52
N PRO A 51 -9.19 13.13 -16.06
CA PRO A 51 -8.89 14.48 -16.50
C PRO A 51 -9.80 14.98 -17.64
N GLY A 52 -10.01 16.30 -17.70
CA GLY A 52 -10.69 16.95 -18.83
C GLY A 52 -12.20 17.01 -18.72
N ALA A 53 -12.76 17.04 -17.50
CA ALA A 53 -14.16 17.33 -17.24
C ALA A 53 -14.57 18.70 -17.83
N ASP A 54 -15.68 18.75 -18.51
CA ASP A 54 -16.38 19.97 -18.95
C ASP A 54 -17.90 19.80 -18.78
N GLU A 55 -18.64 20.92 -18.85
CA GLU A 55 -20.09 20.95 -18.63
C GLU A 55 -20.81 19.97 -19.55
N ARG A 56 -20.50 19.99 -20.86
CA ARG A 56 -21.12 19.10 -21.85
C ARG A 56 -20.89 17.62 -21.53
N LYS A 57 -19.65 17.24 -21.27
CA LYS A 57 -19.30 15.85 -20.91
C LYS A 57 -19.95 15.40 -19.61
N CYS A 58 -20.09 16.30 -18.65
CA CYS A 58 -20.77 16.05 -17.39
C CYS A 58 -22.27 15.77 -17.59
N GLU A 59 -22.95 16.63 -18.38
CA GLU A 59 -24.36 16.46 -18.70
C GLU A 59 -24.64 15.21 -19.56
N GLU A 60 -23.75 14.86 -20.49
CA GLU A 60 -23.81 13.63 -21.28
C GLU A 60 -23.80 12.37 -20.42
N ARG A 61 -23.16 12.42 -19.22
CA ARG A 61 -23.17 11.35 -18.21
C ARG A 61 -24.43 11.34 -17.33
N GLY A 62 -25.33 12.28 -17.48
CA GLY A 62 -26.46 12.47 -16.58
C GLY A 62 -26.11 13.05 -15.22
N CYS A 63 -24.93 13.66 -15.09
CA CYS A 63 -24.41 14.27 -13.89
C CYS A 63 -24.72 15.77 -13.82
N ARG A 64 -24.43 16.40 -12.69
CA ARG A 64 -24.67 17.82 -12.48
C ARG A 64 -23.38 18.60 -12.60
N TRP A 65 -23.45 19.73 -13.28
CA TRP A 65 -22.35 20.66 -13.42
C TRP A 65 -22.64 21.96 -12.63
N GLU A 66 -21.79 22.26 -11.67
CA GLU A 66 -21.85 23.52 -10.92
C GLU A 66 -20.44 23.94 -10.49
N ARG A 67 -20.03 25.14 -10.93
CA ARG A 67 -18.73 25.70 -10.60
C ARG A 67 -18.62 26.07 -9.13
N VAL A 68 -17.42 25.85 -8.57
CA VAL A 68 -17.04 26.24 -7.22
C VAL A 68 -15.67 26.88 -7.31
N ASP A 69 -15.60 28.18 -7.01
CA ASP A 69 -14.35 28.96 -7.16
C ASP A 69 -13.60 29.09 -5.83
N ASP A 70 -14.26 28.90 -4.68
CA ASP A 70 -13.75 29.12 -3.34
C ASP A 70 -13.26 27.83 -2.62
N GLN A 71 -13.44 26.68 -3.23
CA GLN A 71 -12.98 25.37 -2.70
C GLN A 71 -12.15 24.62 -3.74
N PRO A 72 -10.83 24.86 -3.79
CA PRO A 72 -9.93 24.17 -4.72
C PRO A 72 -9.98 22.65 -4.55
N GLY A 73 -10.14 21.93 -5.67
CA GLY A 73 -10.23 20.46 -5.69
C GLY A 73 -11.65 19.91 -5.63
N ALA A 74 -12.64 20.70 -5.23
CA ALA A 74 -14.04 20.29 -5.25
C ALA A 74 -14.51 19.99 -6.69
N PRO A 75 -15.20 18.85 -6.94
CA PRO A 75 -15.66 18.51 -8.28
C PRO A 75 -16.78 19.43 -8.74
N TRP A 76 -16.65 19.96 -9.96
CA TRP A 76 -17.71 20.73 -10.63
C TRP A 76 -18.73 19.80 -11.28
N CYS A 77 -18.29 18.59 -11.68
CA CYS A 77 -19.14 17.52 -12.18
C CYS A 77 -19.37 16.48 -11.07
N TYR A 78 -20.61 16.30 -10.64
CA TYR A 78 -20.93 15.42 -9.53
C TYR A 78 -22.23 14.65 -9.74
N TYR A 79 -22.35 13.49 -9.09
CA TYR A 79 -23.54 12.65 -9.19
C TYR A 79 -24.77 13.33 -8.60
N PRO A 80 -25.95 13.22 -9.28
CA PRO A 80 -27.22 13.65 -8.71
C PRO A 80 -27.63 12.74 -7.53
N PRO A 81 -28.41 13.23 -6.54
CA PRO A 81 -28.75 12.48 -5.33
C PRO A 81 -29.44 11.14 -5.55
N GLU A 82 -30.14 10.99 -6.68
CA GLU A 82 -30.88 9.80 -7.08
C GLU A 82 -30.04 8.74 -7.81
N TYR A 83 -28.74 8.99 -8.04
CA TYR A 83 -27.87 8.08 -8.77
C TYR A 83 -27.25 7.03 -7.83
N GLY A 84 -27.48 5.76 -8.12
CA GLY A 84 -26.95 4.62 -7.38
C GLY A 84 -27.88 3.40 -7.45
N TYR A 85 -28.15 2.79 -6.30
CA TYR A 85 -29.00 1.61 -6.19
C TYR A 85 -30.12 1.85 -5.18
N LEU A 86 -31.23 1.13 -5.34
CA LEU A 86 -32.35 1.06 -4.41
C LEU A 86 -32.49 -0.35 -3.87
N MET A 87 -32.83 -0.48 -2.61
CA MET A 87 -33.10 -1.75 -1.95
C MET A 87 -34.48 -2.29 -2.40
N MET A 88 -34.49 -3.55 -2.82
CA MET A 88 -35.71 -4.27 -3.22
C MET A 88 -36.20 -5.19 -2.10
N GLY A 89 -37.26 -4.76 -1.41
CA GLY A 89 -37.76 -5.44 -0.23
C GLY A 89 -36.95 -5.15 1.04
N ASP A 90 -37.28 -5.84 2.11
CA ASP A 90 -36.56 -5.72 3.37
C ASP A 90 -35.26 -6.57 3.36
N PRO A 91 -34.22 -6.20 4.12
CA PRO A 91 -33.03 -7.01 4.28
C PRO A 91 -33.38 -8.41 4.82
N VAL A 92 -32.83 -9.44 4.20
CA VAL A 92 -33.01 -10.84 4.64
C VAL A 92 -31.96 -11.14 5.70
N HIS A 93 -32.43 -11.58 6.88
CA HIS A 93 -31.53 -12.06 7.94
C HIS A 93 -30.87 -13.38 7.53
N THR A 94 -29.55 -13.46 7.70
CA THR A 94 -28.76 -14.70 7.61
C THR A 94 -28.27 -15.10 8.99
N PRO A 95 -27.73 -16.30 9.20
CA PRO A 95 -27.18 -16.71 10.50
C PRO A 95 -26.09 -15.79 11.05
N ASP A 96 -25.37 -15.11 10.17
CA ASP A 96 -24.20 -14.25 10.48
C ASP A 96 -24.39 -12.78 10.08
N GLY A 97 -25.63 -12.37 9.69
CA GLY A 97 -25.88 -10.96 9.35
C GLY A 97 -27.06 -10.71 8.43
N TYR A 98 -26.79 -10.10 7.26
CA TYR A 98 -27.85 -9.62 6.34
C TYR A 98 -27.47 -9.88 4.89
N MET A 99 -28.49 -10.14 4.08
CA MET A 99 -28.41 -10.17 2.62
C MET A 99 -29.44 -9.18 2.04
N ILE A 100 -28.98 -8.30 1.14
CA ILE A 100 -29.75 -7.19 0.60
C ILE A 100 -29.72 -7.26 -0.91
N HIS A 101 -30.89 -7.23 -1.55
CA HIS A 101 -31.02 -7.13 -2.99
C HIS A 101 -31.10 -5.65 -3.40
N LEU A 102 -30.21 -5.22 -4.27
CA LEU A 102 -30.11 -3.84 -4.75
C LEU A 102 -30.33 -3.79 -6.26
N VAL A 103 -31.13 -2.83 -6.73
CA VAL A 103 -31.43 -2.61 -8.13
C VAL A 103 -31.03 -1.19 -8.51
N LYS A 104 -30.37 -1.04 -9.65
CA LYS A 104 -29.86 0.22 -10.15
C LYS A 104 -30.96 1.28 -10.28
N SER A 105 -30.63 2.50 -9.86
CA SER A 105 -31.44 3.71 -10.01
C SER A 105 -30.61 4.76 -10.75
N GLY A 106 -31.15 5.26 -11.87
CA GLY A 106 -30.49 6.25 -12.71
C GLY A 106 -30.04 5.71 -14.07
N SER A 107 -29.21 6.50 -14.76
CA SER A 107 -28.64 6.15 -16.06
C SER A 107 -27.44 5.18 -15.90
N ASP A 108 -27.05 4.55 -17.02
CA ASP A 108 -25.85 3.71 -17.05
C ASP A 108 -24.58 4.52 -16.81
N SER A 109 -23.60 3.88 -16.16
CA SER A 109 -22.25 4.42 -16.02
C SER A 109 -21.57 4.57 -17.38
N MET A 110 -20.79 5.63 -17.53
CA MET A 110 -19.95 5.87 -18.71
C MET A 110 -18.94 4.76 -18.99
N PHE A 111 -18.57 4.01 -17.96
CA PHE A 111 -17.54 2.98 -18.06
C PHE A 111 -18.09 1.63 -18.55
N GLY A 112 -19.39 1.55 -18.83
CA GLY A 112 -20.05 0.37 -19.38
C GLY A 112 -20.14 -0.82 -18.43
N GLY A 113 -20.92 -1.83 -18.82
CA GLY A 113 -21.03 -3.09 -18.09
C GLY A 113 -21.60 -2.98 -16.67
N GLU A 114 -22.31 -1.88 -16.36
CA GLU A 114 -22.95 -1.70 -15.05
C GLU A 114 -24.05 -2.73 -14.84
N SER A 115 -24.06 -3.35 -13.65
CA SER A 115 -25.03 -4.39 -13.29
C SER A 115 -26.33 -3.74 -12.84
N ASP A 116 -27.46 -4.13 -13.46
CA ASP A 116 -28.79 -3.66 -13.09
C ASP A 116 -29.23 -4.15 -11.71
N SER A 117 -28.65 -5.26 -11.25
CA SER A 117 -29.00 -5.92 -10.00
C SER A 117 -27.77 -6.50 -9.33
N VAL A 118 -27.60 -6.22 -8.04
CA VAL A 118 -26.49 -6.73 -7.23
C VAL A 118 -26.99 -7.21 -5.86
N TRP A 119 -26.24 -8.10 -5.28
CA TRP A 119 -26.44 -8.56 -3.92
C TRP A 119 -25.38 -7.98 -2.99
N MET A 120 -25.79 -7.36 -1.90
CA MET A 120 -24.89 -6.97 -0.82
C MET A 120 -25.10 -7.92 0.36
N THR A 121 -24.01 -8.55 0.82
CA THR A 121 -24.00 -9.32 2.08
C THR A 121 -23.22 -8.54 3.13
N ILE A 122 -23.74 -8.55 4.36
CA ILE A 122 -23.08 -8.00 5.55
C ILE A 122 -22.94 -9.14 6.53
N GLU A 123 -21.71 -9.61 6.72
CA GLU A 123 -21.38 -10.71 7.62
C GLU A 123 -20.72 -10.16 8.90
N VAL A 124 -21.29 -10.43 10.06
CA VAL A 124 -20.68 -10.17 11.35
C VAL A 124 -19.87 -11.41 11.71
N GLN A 125 -18.61 -11.43 11.27
CA GLN A 125 -17.78 -12.63 11.34
C GLN A 125 -17.21 -12.91 12.72
N LYS A 126 -17.00 -11.84 13.52
CA LYS A 126 -16.55 -11.86 14.91
C LYS A 126 -17.07 -10.62 15.64
N GLU A 127 -16.98 -10.57 16.96
CA GLU A 127 -17.34 -9.40 17.77
C GLU A 127 -16.71 -8.10 17.26
N HIS A 128 -15.53 -8.20 16.64
CA HIS A 128 -14.72 -7.08 16.20
C HIS A 128 -14.47 -7.06 14.69
N ARG A 129 -15.19 -7.87 13.89
CA ARG A 129 -14.98 -7.91 12.43
C ARG A 129 -16.29 -8.05 11.66
N ILE A 130 -16.50 -7.11 10.74
CA ILE A 130 -17.63 -7.10 9.82
C ILE A 130 -17.08 -7.19 8.39
N ARG A 131 -17.73 -7.97 7.53
CA ARG A 131 -17.48 -8.00 6.08
C ARG A 131 -18.68 -7.46 5.35
N ILE A 132 -18.43 -6.61 4.35
CA ILE A 132 -19.42 -6.09 3.40
C ILE A 132 -18.98 -6.52 2.02
N LYS A 133 -19.76 -7.36 1.36
CA LYS A 133 -19.43 -7.89 0.03
C LYS A 133 -20.56 -7.59 -0.95
N MET A 134 -20.22 -7.09 -2.15
CA MET A 134 -21.17 -6.93 -3.25
C MET A 134 -20.81 -7.86 -4.39
N THR A 135 -21.84 -8.53 -4.94
CA THR A 135 -21.71 -9.47 -6.05
C THR A 135 -22.89 -9.28 -7.03
N ASP A 136 -22.66 -9.67 -8.27
CA ASP A 136 -23.71 -9.82 -9.30
C ASP A 136 -23.71 -11.28 -9.82
N ASP A 137 -24.49 -11.56 -10.84
CA ASP A 137 -24.59 -12.90 -11.43
C ASP A 137 -23.40 -13.26 -12.35
N LYS A 138 -22.44 -12.35 -12.54
CA LYS A 138 -21.26 -12.58 -13.39
C LYS A 138 -20.13 -13.21 -12.60
N PRO A 139 -19.30 -14.09 -13.21
CA PRO A 139 -18.08 -14.56 -12.59
C PRO A 139 -17.08 -13.39 -12.47
N ARG A 140 -16.66 -13.09 -11.25
CA ARG A 140 -15.67 -12.05 -10.94
C ARG A 140 -14.49 -12.65 -10.22
N PHE A 141 -13.32 -12.03 -10.39
CA PHE A 141 -12.11 -12.45 -9.69
C PHE A 141 -12.24 -12.14 -8.19
N GLU A 142 -11.95 -13.12 -7.36
CA GLU A 142 -11.83 -12.98 -5.91
C GLU A 142 -10.40 -13.27 -5.46
N VAL A 143 -9.86 -12.40 -4.59
CA VAL A 143 -8.50 -12.56 -4.06
C VAL A 143 -8.43 -13.86 -3.24
N PRO A 144 -7.46 -14.76 -3.48
CA PRO A 144 -7.40 -16.08 -2.85
C PRO A 144 -6.83 -16.02 -1.42
N ILE A 145 -7.25 -15.05 -0.63
CA ILE A 145 -6.93 -14.93 0.80
C ILE A 145 -8.16 -15.34 1.60
N SER A 146 -8.06 -16.49 2.28
CA SER A 146 -9.15 -17.02 3.07
C SER A 146 -9.16 -16.39 4.47
N ILE A 147 -10.15 -15.55 4.74
CA ILE A 147 -10.41 -14.99 6.06
C ILE A 147 -11.50 -15.81 6.74
N LYS A 148 -11.16 -16.50 7.84
CA LYS A 148 -12.08 -17.39 8.54
C LYS A 148 -13.17 -16.60 9.25
N SER A 149 -14.41 -17.07 9.10
CA SER A 149 -15.59 -16.62 9.84
C SER A 149 -16.10 -17.74 10.74
N ASP A 150 -16.73 -17.38 11.86
CA ASP A 150 -17.40 -18.34 12.73
C ASP A 150 -18.77 -18.77 12.15
N GLY A 151 -19.27 -18.06 11.12
CA GLY A 151 -20.49 -18.35 10.39
C GLY A 151 -21.79 -18.12 11.19
N VAL A 152 -21.65 -17.51 12.36
CA VAL A 152 -22.76 -17.15 13.25
C VAL A 152 -22.50 -15.77 13.84
N MET A 153 -23.52 -14.93 13.88
CA MET A 153 -23.45 -13.61 14.50
C MET A 153 -23.20 -13.73 16.01
N PRO A 154 -22.17 -13.06 16.56
CA PRO A 154 -21.94 -13.02 18.00
C PRO A 154 -23.10 -12.38 18.76
N ASP A 155 -23.37 -12.87 19.99
CA ASP A 155 -24.46 -12.36 20.81
C ASP A 155 -24.23 -10.93 21.34
N ASP A 156 -22.97 -10.57 21.59
CA ASP A 156 -22.58 -9.25 22.10
C ASP A 156 -21.65 -8.54 21.11
N VAL A 157 -22.17 -7.48 20.50
CA VAL A 157 -21.45 -6.63 19.55
C VAL A 157 -21.59 -5.16 19.92
N ASP A 158 -20.51 -4.40 19.77
CA ASP A 158 -20.49 -2.95 20.09
C ASP A 158 -20.85 -2.08 18.89
N PHE A 159 -21.84 -2.48 18.09
CA PHE A 159 -22.29 -1.67 16.95
C PHE A 159 -23.75 -1.94 16.62
N ASP A 160 -24.36 -0.97 15.94
CA ASP A 160 -25.69 -1.05 15.36
C ASP A 160 -25.59 -0.90 13.83
N ILE A 161 -26.35 -1.73 13.10
CA ILE A 161 -26.47 -1.66 11.64
C ILE A 161 -27.90 -1.19 11.31
N SER A 162 -28.01 -0.22 10.43
CA SER A 162 -29.30 0.29 9.95
C SER A 162 -29.27 0.55 8.45
N PHE A 163 -30.45 0.50 7.83
CA PHE A 163 -30.65 0.66 6.40
C PHE A 163 -31.63 1.77 6.11
N SER A 164 -31.46 2.43 4.97
CA SER A 164 -32.39 3.41 4.41
C SER A 164 -32.52 3.22 2.89
N ASN A 165 -33.55 3.79 2.29
CA ASN A 165 -33.83 3.61 0.85
C ASN A 165 -34.31 4.91 0.19
N SER A 166 -33.75 6.05 0.62
CA SER A 166 -34.12 7.37 0.05
C SER A 166 -32.99 8.37 0.27
N PRO A 167 -32.55 9.11 -0.80
CA PRO A 167 -32.96 8.99 -2.21
C PRO A 167 -32.43 7.73 -2.90
N VAL A 168 -31.38 7.12 -2.37
CA VAL A 168 -30.76 5.83 -2.77
C VAL A 168 -30.60 4.94 -1.55
N PHE A 169 -30.18 3.70 -1.76
CA PHE A 169 -29.82 2.77 -0.68
C PHE A 169 -28.77 3.37 0.24
N GLY A 170 -29.00 3.27 1.55
CA GLY A 170 -28.08 3.69 2.59
C GLY A 170 -27.82 2.57 3.62
N LEU A 171 -26.55 2.36 3.93
CA LEU A 171 -26.05 1.52 5.00
C LEU A 171 -25.39 2.43 6.04
N LYS A 172 -25.75 2.28 7.30
CA LYS A 172 -25.11 2.98 8.41
C LYS A 172 -24.71 2.00 9.50
N ILE A 173 -23.44 2.08 9.91
CA ILE A 173 -22.86 1.31 11.01
C ILE A 173 -22.35 2.30 12.05
N VAL A 174 -22.82 2.19 13.28
CA VAL A 174 -22.51 3.08 14.40
C VAL A 174 -21.94 2.25 15.54
N ARG A 175 -20.84 2.68 16.12
CA ARG A 175 -20.30 2.09 17.36
C ARG A 175 -21.22 2.45 18.52
N ARG A 176 -21.75 1.45 19.22
CA ARG A 176 -22.75 1.65 20.28
C ARG A 176 -22.17 2.35 21.50
N SER A 177 -20.96 1.96 21.92
CA SER A 177 -20.29 2.50 23.11
C SER A 177 -19.96 3.98 23.02
N SER A 178 -19.63 4.50 21.83
CA SER A 178 -19.25 5.91 21.61
C SER A 178 -20.29 6.73 20.87
N GLY A 179 -21.22 6.09 20.16
CA GLY A 179 -22.16 6.75 19.25
C GLY A 179 -21.50 7.24 17.93
N GLU A 180 -20.22 6.92 17.70
CA GLU A 180 -19.49 7.36 16.51
C GLU A 180 -19.86 6.51 15.28
N THR A 181 -20.01 7.21 14.15
CA THR A 181 -20.29 6.56 12.85
C THR A 181 -19.02 5.95 12.30
N LEU A 182 -19.05 4.65 12.05
CA LEU A 182 -17.96 3.91 11.38
C LEU A 182 -18.09 4.05 9.87
N ILE A 183 -19.28 3.77 9.33
CA ILE A 183 -19.62 3.91 7.90
C ILE A 183 -21.05 4.46 7.80
N ASP A 184 -21.26 5.41 6.86
CA ASP A 184 -22.58 5.92 6.52
C ASP A 184 -22.67 6.23 5.01
N THR A 185 -23.47 5.46 4.29
CA THR A 185 -23.79 5.72 2.87
C THR A 185 -25.16 6.38 2.70
N THR A 186 -25.83 6.76 3.80
CA THR A 186 -27.18 7.35 3.76
C THR A 186 -27.16 8.67 3.00
N GLY A 187 -27.92 8.72 1.88
CA GLY A 187 -28.01 9.89 1.02
C GLY A 187 -26.72 10.21 0.24
N VAL A 188 -25.74 9.32 0.20
CA VAL A 188 -24.51 9.46 -0.58
C VAL A 188 -24.74 8.84 -1.95
N PRO A 189 -24.78 9.64 -3.05
CA PRO A 189 -24.94 9.13 -4.39
C PRO A 189 -23.63 8.56 -4.96
N GLY A 190 -23.73 7.90 -6.13
CA GLY A 190 -22.55 7.49 -6.89
C GLY A 190 -22.03 6.10 -6.54
N LEU A 191 -22.82 5.23 -5.89
CA LEU A 191 -22.52 3.81 -5.88
C LEU A 191 -22.64 3.27 -7.31
N VAL A 192 -21.53 2.69 -7.83
CA VAL A 192 -21.44 2.09 -9.17
C VAL A 192 -20.86 0.69 -9.05
N PHE A 193 -21.44 -0.27 -9.76
CA PHE A 193 -20.96 -1.64 -9.82
C PHE A 193 -20.94 -2.16 -11.27
N SER A 194 -19.80 -1.94 -11.92
CA SER A 194 -19.55 -2.33 -13.32
C SER A 194 -18.48 -3.40 -13.43
N ASP A 195 -18.23 -3.89 -14.63
CA ASP A 195 -17.19 -4.91 -14.87
C ASP A 195 -15.77 -4.36 -14.62
N GLN A 196 -15.52 -3.11 -15.06
CA GLN A 196 -14.22 -2.46 -14.95
C GLN A 196 -14.28 -1.09 -14.25
N PHE A 197 -15.33 -0.84 -13.48
CA PHE A 197 -15.44 0.34 -12.62
C PHE A 197 -16.39 0.04 -11.45
N ILE A 198 -15.84 -0.11 -10.27
CA ILE A 198 -16.60 -0.22 -9.03
C ILE A 198 -16.28 1.01 -8.20
N GLN A 199 -17.31 1.74 -7.76
CA GLN A 199 -17.17 2.90 -6.89
C GLN A 199 -18.08 2.74 -5.66
N PHE A 200 -17.50 2.94 -4.48
CA PHE A 200 -18.21 2.86 -3.20
C PHE A 200 -17.89 4.10 -2.35
N PRO A 201 -18.75 5.13 -2.40
CA PRO A 201 -18.60 6.32 -1.57
C PRO A 201 -19.31 6.13 -0.23
N PHE A 202 -18.67 6.59 0.87
CA PHE A 202 -19.23 6.57 2.21
C PHE A 202 -18.63 7.64 3.11
N LYS A 203 -19.40 8.09 4.09
CA LYS A 203 -18.96 9.00 5.15
C LYS A 203 -18.44 8.24 6.35
N ILE A 204 -17.51 8.84 7.05
CA ILE A 204 -17.03 8.42 8.36
C ILE A 204 -17.35 9.51 9.41
N SER A 205 -17.12 9.22 10.70
CA SER A 205 -17.34 10.22 11.76
C SER A 205 -16.61 11.53 11.49
N GLY A 206 -17.28 12.65 11.67
CA GLY A 206 -16.68 13.97 11.57
C GLY A 206 -15.50 14.14 12.53
N SER A 207 -14.47 14.85 12.12
CA SER A 207 -13.21 15.04 12.86
C SER A 207 -12.33 13.79 12.96
N SER A 208 -12.58 12.75 12.16
CA SER A 208 -11.73 11.57 12.10
C SER A 208 -10.36 11.89 11.48
N ALA A 209 -9.33 11.18 11.96
CA ALA A 209 -8.02 11.16 11.33
C ALA A 209 -7.85 9.84 10.58
N VAL A 210 -7.39 9.90 9.34
CA VAL A 210 -7.24 8.74 8.45
C VAL A 210 -5.77 8.49 8.19
N TYR A 211 -5.34 7.22 8.24
CA TYR A 211 -3.98 6.76 8.05
C TYR A 211 -3.96 5.49 7.20
N GLY A 212 -2.80 5.18 6.59
CA GLY A 212 -2.61 3.97 5.78
C GLY A 212 -2.78 4.24 4.30
N TRP A 213 -3.23 3.23 3.52
CA TRP A 213 -3.35 3.26 2.07
C TRP A 213 -2.02 3.42 1.36
N GLY A 214 -1.47 2.35 0.81
CA GLY A 214 -0.15 2.34 0.17
C GLY A 214 0.05 1.12 -0.73
N GLU A 215 1.20 1.03 -1.34
CA GLU A 215 2.40 1.78 -1.01
C GLU A 215 2.46 3.10 -1.80
N ASN A 216 2.60 4.19 -1.08
CA ASN A 216 2.80 5.53 -1.63
C ASN A 216 3.80 6.28 -0.74
N GLU A 217 4.65 7.13 -1.32
CA GLU A 217 5.39 8.11 -0.54
C GLU A 217 4.46 9.23 -0.09
N GLN A 218 4.13 9.27 1.18
CA GLN A 218 3.27 10.30 1.76
C GLN A 218 4.09 11.35 2.50
N HIS A 219 3.76 12.64 2.30
CA HIS A 219 4.45 13.74 2.94
C HIS A 219 4.00 13.96 4.40
N THR A 220 2.87 13.39 4.79
CA THR A 220 2.33 13.39 6.15
C THR A 220 1.78 12.02 6.50
N PHE A 221 1.96 11.57 7.73
CA PHE A 221 1.42 10.28 8.18
C PHE A 221 -0.11 10.27 8.24
N ARG A 222 -0.72 11.37 8.72
CA ARG A 222 -2.16 11.60 8.66
C ARG A 222 -2.54 12.13 7.29
N HIS A 223 -3.55 11.53 6.65
CA HIS A 223 -4.06 12.00 5.38
C HIS A 223 -4.67 13.40 5.44
N ASP A 224 -4.41 14.19 4.40
CA ASP A 224 -5.19 15.39 4.08
C ASP A 224 -6.52 14.97 3.44
N MET A 225 -7.62 15.37 4.07
CA MET A 225 -8.98 15.08 3.61
C MET A 225 -9.48 16.09 2.56
N ASN A 226 -8.65 17.03 2.13
CA ASN A 226 -9.06 18.10 1.26
C ASN A 226 -8.92 17.74 -0.22
N TRP A 227 -9.86 16.93 -0.72
CA TRP A 227 -9.94 16.50 -2.12
C TRP A 227 -8.70 15.77 -2.64
N ARG A 228 -8.03 15.04 -1.77
CA ARG A 228 -6.86 14.26 -2.11
C ARG A 228 -7.25 12.89 -2.68
N THR A 229 -6.60 12.48 -3.78
CA THR A 229 -6.77 11.14 -4.37
C THR A 229 -5.44 10.41 -4.41
N TRP A 230 -5.43 9.17 -3.92
CA TRP A 230 -4.30 8.27 -3.89
C TRP A 230 -4.62 7.00 -4.68
N ALA A 231 -3.83 6.71 -5.71
CA ALA A 231 -3.91 5.45 -6.43
C ALA A 231 -2.88 4.44 -5.90
N ILE A 232 -3.18 3.15 -6.01
CA ILE A 232 -2.28 2.04 -5.71
C ILE A 232 -2.31 1.01 -6.83
N TYR A 233 -1.13 0.66 -7.29
CA TYR A 233 -0.84 -0.35 -8.32
C TYR A 233 0.65 -0.66 -8.23
N ALA A 234 1.03 -1.93 -8.06
CA ALA A 234 2.42 -2.32 -7.90
C ALA A 234 3.22 -1.92 -9.14
N ARG A 235 4.29 -1.16 -8.95
CA ARG A 235 5.11 -0.66 -10.06
C ARG A 235 6.54 -0.39 -9.59
N ASP A 236 7.50 -0.69 -10.43
CA ASP A 236 8.89 -0.25 -10.27
C ASP A 236 8.97 1.28 -10.35
N GLN A 237 8.77 1.92 -9.21
CA GLN A 237 8.70 3.37 -9.07
C GLN A 237 9.39 3.79 -7.78
N PRO A 238 10.54 4.46 -7.86
CA PRO A 238 11.19 5.01 -6.67
C PRO A 238 10.29 6.04 -5.96
N PRO A 239 10.48 6.24 -4.64
CA PRO A 239 9.75 7.22 -3.87
C PRO A 239 10.08 8.64 -4.37
N ASP A 240 9.17 9.21 -5.16
CA ASP A 240 9.29 10.51 -5.82
C ASP A 240 7.97 11.29 -5.69
N GLY A 241 7.47 11.40 -4.48
CA GLY A 241 6.24 12.11 -4.08
C GLY A 241 4.97 11.60 -4.77
N ASP A 242 3.87 11.56 -4.04
CA ASP A 242 2.49 11.33 -4.54
C ASP A 242 2.25 10.16 -5.52
N ALA A 243 3.24 9.28 -5.74
CA ALA A 243 3.16 8.17 -6.69
C ALA A 243 2.84 6.85 -5.98
N ASN A 244 2.16 5.95 -6.72
CA ASN A 244 2.08 4.54 -6.36
C ASN A 244 3.46 3.90 -6.55
N MET A 245 3.83 3.02 -5.62
CA MET A 245 5.15 2.39 -5.56
C MET A 245 5.05 0.86 -5.75
N TYR A 246 5.92 0.13 -5.11
CA TYR A 246 6.19 -1.29 -5.35
C TYR A 246 5.10 -2.24 -4.84
N GLY A 247 4.39 -1.88 -3.77
CA GLY A 247 3.42 -2.74 -3.10
C GLY A 247 1.97 -2.21 -3.14
N VAL A 248 1.01 -3.06 -2.76
CA VAL A 248 -0.41 -2.69 -2.74
C VAL A 248 -1.08 -3.14 -1.45
N HIS A 249 -1.43 -2.15 -0.61
CA HIS A 249 -2.06 -2.34 0.69
C HIS A 249 -3.31 -1.46 0.81
N PRO A 250 -4.47 -1.90 0.32
CA PRO A 250 -5.72 -1.15 0.36
C PRO A 250 -6.35 -1.20 1.75
N ARG A 251 -5.62 -0.71 2.75
CA ARG A 251 -5.98 -0.76 4.16
C ARG A 251 -5.83 0.61 4.80
N LEU A 252 -6.83 1.00 5.60
CA LEU A 252 -6.88 2.24 6.35
C LEU A 252 -7.04 1.99 7.85
N THR A 253 -6.53 2.91 8.65
CA THR A 253 -6.90 3.07 10.06
C THR A 253 -7.59 4.43 10.22
N VAL A 254 -8.75 4.44 10.84
CA VAL A 254 -9.48 5.65 11.17
C VAL A 254 -9.45 5.83 12.69
N LEU A 255 -9.03 7.00 13.14
CA LEU A 255 -9.08 7.42 14.53
C LEU A 255 -10.21 8.44 14.66
N ASP A 256 -11.24 8.12 15.42
CA ASP A 256 -12.39 9.00 15.61
C ASP A 256 -12.15 10.05 16.71
N LYS A 257 -13.08 10.99 16.87
CA LYS A 257 -12.95 12.07 17.85
C LYS A 257 -13.06 11.61 19.31
N SER A 258 -13.55 10.37 19.55
CA SER A 258 -13.57 9.77 20.88
C SER A 258 -12.22 9.18 21.30
N GLY A 259 -11.25 9.15 20.37
CA GLY A 259 -9.95 8.49 20.54
C GLY A 259 -9.99 6.98 20.26
N GLN A 260 -11.11 6.46 19.77
CA GLN A 260 -11.22 5.07 19.35
C GLN A 260 -10.86 4.91 17.87
N SER A 261 -10.37 3.73 17.52
CA SER A 261 -9.95 3.42 16.15
C SER A 261 -10.76 2.28 15.55
N PHE A 262 -10.83 2.27 14.22
CA PHE A 262 -11.23 1.11 13.44
C PHE A 262 -10.40 1.01 12.16
N GLY A 263 -10.30 -0.19 11.61
CA GLY A 263 -9.60 -0.46 10.35
C GLY A 263 -10.57 -0.76 9.24
N ILE A 264 -10.20 -0.38 8.02
CA ILE A 264 -10.90 -0.73 6.78
C ILE A 264 -9.92 -1.46 5.88
N LEU A 265 -10.33 -2.59 5.31
CA LEU A 265 -9.59 -3.33 4.29
C LEU A 265 -10.49 -3.53 3.08
N PHE A 266 -10.02 -3.20 1.88
CA PHE A 266 -10.63 -3.61 0.62
C PHE A 266 -9.87 -4.80 0.06
N LEU A 267 -10.45 -5.98 0.11
CA LEU A 267 -9.83 -7.21 -0.39
C LEU A 267 -9.99 -7.31 -1.90
N ASN A 268 -9.14 -6.59 -2.62
CA ASN A 268 -9.14 -6.49 -4.08
C ASN A 268 -7.69 -6.40 -4.59
N SER A 269 -7.41 -6.98 -5.75
CA SER A 269 -6.07 -7.03 -6.37
C SER A 269 -5.96 -6.34 -7.71
N ALA A 270 -7.02 -5.73 -8.24
CA ALA A 270 -6.93 -4.85 -9.39
C ALA A 270 -6.32 -3.49 -9.02
N ALA A 271 -6.06 -2.62 -9.98
CA ALA A 271 -5.66 -1.24 -9.69
C ALA A 271 -6.78 -0.50 -8.96
N GLN A 272 -6.43 0.31 -7.97
CA GLN A 272 -7.38 0.94 -7.05
C GLN A 272 -7.02 2.39 -6.79
N GLU A 273 -8.01 3.19 -6.41
CA GLU A 273 -7.79 4.52 -5.88
C GLU A 273 -8.77 4.88 -4.77
N LEU A 274 -8.36 5.81 -3.94
CA LEU A 274 -9.12 6.36 -2.84
C LEU A 274 -9.11 7.89 -2.93
N SER A 275 -10.30 8.50 -3.04
CA SER A 275 -10.46 9.95 -2.90
C SER A 275 -10.97 10.29 -1.50
N LEU A 276 -10.34 11.29 -0.89
CA LEU A 276 -10.61 11.78 0.45
C LEU A 276 -11.27 13.16 0.34
N THR A 277 -12.39 13.38 1.02
CA THR A 277 -13.13 14.64 0.94
C THR A 277 -13.35 15.30 2.30
N PRO A 278 -13.58 16.63 2.36
CA PRO A 278 -13.68 17.35 3.64
C PRO A 278 -14.88 16.98 4.52
N SER A 279 -15.87 16.31 3.98
CA SER A 279 -17.18 16.01 4.60
C SER A 279 -17.16 15.24 5.95
N PRO A 280 -16.25 14.37 6.42
CA PRO A 280 -15.26 13.59 5.72
C PRO A 280 -15.85 12.36 5.03
N SER A 281 -15.53 12.16 3.76
CA SER A 281 -15.94 10.98 3.02
C SER A 281 -14.75 10.28 2.38
N LEU A 282 -14.91 8.98 2.19
CA LEU A 282 -14.00 8.11 1.48
C LEU A 282 -14.69 7.60 0.23
N ILE A 283 -14.09 7.82 -0.93
CA ILE A 283 -14.62 7.33 -2.21
C ILE A 283 -13.63 6.32 -2.75
N TYR A 284 -13.94 5.04 -2.53
CA TYR A 284 -13.15 3.93 -3.05
C TYR A 284 -13.51 3.66 -4.50
N ARG A 285 -12.50 3.40 -5.36
CA ARG A 285 -12.65 2.97 -6.75
C ARG A 285 -11.69 1.84 -7.08
N THR A 286 -12.16 0.91 -7.91
CA THR A 286 -11.33 -0.14 -8.49
C THR A 286 -11.81 -0.48 -9.90
N ILE A 287 -10.89 -0.99 -10.73
CA ILE A 287 -11.20 -1.32 -12.13
C ILE A 287 -11.47 -2.81 -12.36
N GLY A 288 -11.59 -3.62 -11.31
CA GLY A 288 -11.84 -5.06 -11.46
C GLY A 288 -12.22 -5.75 -10.16
N GLY A 289 -12.43 -7.05 -10.23
CA GLY A 289 -12.83 -7.83 -9.08
C GLY A 289 -14.25 -7.52 -8.60
N LEU A 290 -14.41 -7.39 -7.29
CA LEU A 290 -15.67 -7.03 -6.63
C LEU A 290 -15.42 -6.13 -5.43
N LEU A 291 -16.47 -5.58 -4.84
CA LEU A 291 -16.37 -4.93 -3.53
C LEU A 291 -16.38 -5.98 -2.45
N ASP A 292 -15.25 -6.15 -1.77
CA ASP A 292 -15.10 -7.02 -0.59
C ASP A 292 -14.36 -6.24 0.49
N MET A 293 -15.12 -5.67 1.41
CA MET A 293 -14.62 -4.75 2.42
C MET A 293 -14.76 -5.36 3.82
N TYR A 294 -13.70 -5.23 4.62
CA TYR A 294 -13.68 -5.66 6.02
C TYR A 294 -13.49 -4.46 6.93
N LEU A 295 -14.23 -4.47 8.04
CA LEU A 295 -14.05 -3.55 9.15
C LEU A 295 -13.45 -4.29 10.35
N PHE A 296 -12.40 -3.72 10.94
CA PHE A 296 -11.77 -4.18 12.16
C PHE A 296 -12.04 -3.14 13.25
N LEU A 297 -12.79 -3.48 14.28
CA LEU A 297 -13.45 -2.49 15.15
C LEU A 297 -12.60 -1.94 16.29
N GLY A 298 -11.39 -2.40 16.45
CA GLY A 298 -10.48 -1.90 17.47
C GLY A 298 -10.87 -2.31 18.91
N PRO A 299 -10.95 -1.40 19.90
CA PRO A 299 -11.07 0.07 19.78
C PRO A 299 -9.77 0.85 19.66
N GLY A 300 -8.61 0.32 19.99
CA GLY A 300 -7.33 1.02 19.86
C GLY A 300 -6.61 0.69 18.54
N PRO A 301 -5.64 1.53 18.12
CA PRO A 301 -4.87 1.30 16.89
C PRO A 301 -4.13 -0.05 16.90
N GLU A 302 -3.58 -0.45 18.05
CA GLU A 302 -2.90 -1.74 18.20
C GLU A 302 -3.86 -2.91 18.00
N GLN A 303 -5.07 -2.85 18.60
CA GLN A 303 -6.09 -3.88 18.42
C GLN A 303 -6.52 -3.95 16.94
N VAL A 304 -6.63 -2.83 16.24
CA VAL A 304 -6.93 -2.82 14.80
C VAL A 304 -5.86 -3.60 14.01
N VAL A 305 -4.57 -3.39 14.29
CA VAL A 305 -3.49 -4.15 13.64
C VAL A 305 -3.52 -5.62 14.06
N GLN A 306 -3.78 -5.92 15.34
CA GLN A 306 -3.90 -7.31 15.83
C GLN A 306 -5.06 -8.05 15.15
N GLN A 307 -6.21 -7.42 15.00
CA GLN A 307 -7.41 -7.98 14.36
C GLN A 307 -7.18 -8.16 12.84
N TYR A 308 -6.54 -7.20 12.19
CA TYR A 308 -6.15 -7.30 10.79
C TYR A 308 -5.17 -8.45 10.55
N THR A 309 -4.08 -8.51 11.31
CA THR A 309 -3.07 -9.56 11.14
C THR A 309 -3.55 -10.93 11.59
N GLU A 310 -4.53 -11.02 12.50
CA GLU A 310 -5.25 -12.26 12.77
C GLU A 310 -5.98 -12.77 11.52
N ALA A 311 -6.56 -11.86 10.74
CA ALA A 311 -7.34 -12.23 9.57
C ALA A 311 -6.46 -12.64 8.38
N VAL A 312 -5.37 -11.91 8.11
CA VAL A 312 -4.56 -12.06 6.88
C VAL A 312 -3.21 -12.74 7.10
N GLY A 313 -2.83 -13.01 8.34
CA GLY A 313 -1.55 -13.62 8.72
C GLY A 313 -0.63 -12.66 9.48
N ARG A 314 0.00 -13.18 10.53
CA ARG A 314 0.92 -12.43 11.41
C ARG A 314 2.35 -12.58 10.92
N PHE A 315 3.14 -11.53 11.12
CA PHE A 315 4.58 -11.58 10.90
C PHE A 315 5.22 -12.59 11.88
N PRO A 316 6.04 -13.54 11.38
CA PRO A 316 6.73 -14.50 12.23
C PRO A 316 7.89 -13.84 12.97
N LEU A 317 8.34 -14.43 14.07
CA LEU A 317 9.56 -13.98 14.74
C LEU A 317 10.76 -14.18 13.79
N PRO A 318 11.46 -13.09 13.39
CA PRO A 318 12.58 -13.18 12.47
C PRO A 318 13.81 -13.80 13.14
N PRO A 319 14.84 -14.21 12.39
CA PRO A 319 16.14 -14.53 12.96
C PRO A 319 16.71 -13.33 13.73
N TYR A 320 17.34 -13.57 14.90
CA TYR A 320 17.82 -12.46 15.75
C TYR A 320 18.86 -11.59 15.03
N TRP A 321 19.79 -12.20 14.27
CA TRP A 321 20.80 -11.48 13.50
C TRP A 321 20.21 -10.49 12.49
N SER A 322 19.01 -10.76 11.97
CA SER A 322 18.37 -9.90 10.97
C SER A 322 17.87 -8.57 11.51
N LEU A 323 17.82 -8.42 12.83
CA LEU A 323 17.48 -7.16 13.51
C LEU A 323 18.72 -6.28 13.77
N GLY A 324 19.90 -6.73 13.35
CA GLY A 324 21.14 -5.98 13.44
C GLY A 324 21.42 -5.08 12.25
N PHE A 325 22.69 -4.71 12.07
CA PHE A 325 23.11 -3.83 10.98
C PHE A 325 23.53 -4.62 9.74
N HIS A 326 23.00 -4.23 8.59
CA HIS A 326 23.24 -4.84 7.29
C HIS A 326 24.01 -3.89 6.39
N LEU A 327 25.01 -4.41 5.67
CA LEU A 327 25.78 -3.66 4.68
C LEU A 327 25.58 -4.25 3.29
N CYS A 328 25.18 -3.41 2.35
CA CYS A 328 24.93 -3.77 0.95
C CYS A 328 25.40 -2.65 0.01
N ARG A 329 25.74 -3.03 -1.21
CA ARG A 329 25.96 -2.11 -2.32
C ARG A 329 25.68 -2.81 -3.64
N TYR A 330 24.90 -2.17 -4.51
CA TYR A 330 24.91 -2.49 -5.93
C TYR A 330 26.15 -1.87 -6.55
N GLY A 331 27.16 -2.73 -6.87
CA GLY A 331 28.38 -2.29 -7.51
C GLY A 331 29.67 -2.47 -6.68
N TYR A 332 29.75 -3.46 -5.81
CA TYR A 332 31.05 -3.93 -5.31
C TYR A 332 31.92 -4.37 -6.48
N ASN A 333 31.31 -4.95 -7.53
CA ASN A 333 31.94 -5.37 -8.79
C ASN A 333 33.02 -6.45 -8.69
N SER A 334 33.55 -6.73 -7.52
CA SER A 334 34.47 -7.84 -7.27
C SER A 334 34.43 -8.28 -5.82
N LEU A 335 34.87 -9.53 -5.56
CA LEU A 335 35.01 -10.07 -4.21
C LEU A 335 35.98 -9.24 -3.35
N GLU A 336 37.09 -8.76 -3.92
CA GLU A 336 38.07 -7.94 -3.20
C GLU A 336 37.42 -6.65 -2.67
N LYS A 337 36.57 -5.98 -3.47
CA LYS A 337 35.88 -4.77 -3.04
C LYS A 337 34.88 -5.04 -1.92
N MET A 338 34.16 -6.15 -1.98
CA MET A 338 33.27 -6.57 -0.90
C MET A 338 34.07 -6.85 0.38
N MET A 339 35.21 -7.56 0.26
CA MET A 339 36.10 -7.82 1.39
C MET A 339 36.68 -6.54 1.99
N GLU A 340 37.14 -5.59 1.16
CA GLU A 340 37.63 -4.29 1.60
C GLU A 340 36.58 -3.52 2.42
N ALA A 341 35.30 -3.57 2.02
CA ALA A 341 34.21 -2.94 2.77
C ALA A 341 34.03 -3.58 4.17
N VAL A 342 33.97 -4.90 4.24
CA VAL A 342 33.85 -5.63 5.51
C VAL A 342 35.08 -5.42 6.40
N ASP A 343 36.28 -5.43 5.82
CA ASP A 343 37.51 -5.21 6.59
C ASP A 343 37.59 -3.80 7.17
N ARG A 344 37.08 -2.79 6.45
CA ARG A 344 36.94 -1.43 6.99
C ARG A 344 35.98 -1.40 8.19
N MET A 345 34.81 -2.07 8.10
CA MET A 345 33.87 -2.17 9.23
C MET A 345 34.55 -2.75 10.46
N ARG A 346 35.33 -3.81 10.28
CA ARG A 346 36.13 -4.44 11.39
C ARG A 346 37.22 -3.54 11.93
N LEU A 347 37.97 -2.87 11.03
CA LEU A 347 39.06 -1.97 11.41
C LEU A 347 38.61 -0.84 12.34
N TYR A 348 37.38 -0.32 12.09
CA TYR A 348 36.83 0.78 12.86
C TYR A 348 35.82 0.31 13.92
N GLU A 349 35.75 -0.98 14.17
CA GLU A 349 34.89 -1.58 15.19
C GLU A 349 33.38 -1.24 15.01
N ILE A 350 32.95 -1.06 13.76
CA ILE A 350 31.54 -0.84 13.45
C ILE A 350 30.81 -2.19 13.46
N PRO A 351 29.78 -2.38 14.31
CA PRO A 351 29.01 -3.62 14.32
C PRO A 351 28.37 -3.92 12.97
N GLN A 352 28.55 -5.14 12.46
CA GLN A 352 27.95 -5.61 11.24
C GLN A 352 27.42 -7.03 11.44
N ASP A 353 26.13 -7.23 11.25
CA ASP A 353 25.48 -8.53 11.44
C ASP A 353 25.29 -9.28 10.12
N ALA A 354 25.16 -8.55 8.99
CA ALA A 354 24.99 -9.17 7.69
C ALA A 354 25.72 -8.39 6.58
N GLN A 355 26.34 -9.14 5.67
CA GLN A 355 26.87 -8.69 4.38
C GLN A 355 25.95 -9.16 3.27
N TRP A 356 25.72 -8.31 2.26
CA TRP A 356 24.83 -8.60 1.15
C TRP A 356 25.57 -8.67 -0.18
N GLY A 357 25.08 -9.54 -1.06
CA GLY A 357 25.44 -9.60 -2.48
C GLY A 357 24.27 -9.17 -3.35
N ASP A 358 24.49 -8.15 -4.17
CA ASP A 358 23.56 -7.65 -5.17
C ASP A 358 23.77 -8.35 -6.53
N ILE A 359 23.07 -7.97 -7.61
CA ILE A 359 23.14 -8.62 -8.94
C ILE A 359 24.56 -8.68 -9.53
N ASP A 360 25.48 -7.84 -9.06
CA ASP A 360 26.87 -7.85 -9.50
C ASP A 360 27.67 -9.10 -9.07
N ILE A 361 27.18 -9.87 -8.09
CA ILE A 361 27.76 -11.21 -7.78
C ILE A 361 27.43 -12.26 -8.83
N MET A 362 26.34 -12.08 -9.58
CA MET A 362 25.84 -13.03 -10.57
C MET A 362 26.73 -13.11 -11.81
N ASP A 363 26.75 -14.25 -12.47
CA ASP A 363 27.29 -14.35 -13.84
C ASP A 363 26.31 -13.71 -14.82
N ARG A 364 26.72 -12.59 -15.44
CA ARG A 364 25.90 -11.88 -16.45
C ARG A 364 24.47 -11.55 -16.01
N SER A 365 24.29 -11.24 -14.72
CA SER A 365 22.98 -10.96 -14.09
C SER A 365 22.00 -12.15 -14.19
N LEU A 366 22.49 -13.38 -14.17
CA LEU A 366 21.69 -14.60 -14.18
C LEU A 366 21.42 -15.09 -12.76
N ASP A 367 20.16 -15.21 -12.40
CA ASP A 367 19.77 -15.75 -11.10
C ASP A 367 20.34 -17.14 -10.84
N PHE A 368 20.56 -17.46 -9.58
CA PHE A 368 21.12 -18.74 -9.13
C PHE A 368 22.55 -19.02 -9.64
N THR A 369 23.33 -17.98 -9.98
CA THR A 369 24.72 -18.09 -10.41
C THR A 369 25.66 -17.21 -9.59
N VAL A 370 26.95 -17.52 -9.63
CA VAL A 370 28.03 -16.69 -9.07
C VAL A 370 29.11 -16.49 -10.14
N SER A 371 29.45 -15.24 -10.43
CA SER A 371 30.49 -14.88 -11.40
C SER A 371 31.86 -15.34 -10.94
N GLN A 372 32.43 -16.30 -11.65
CA GLN A 372 33.76 -16.82 -11.30
C GLN A 372 34.87 -15.80 -11.59
N ASP A 373 34.68 -14.94 -12.59
CA ASP A 373 35.67 -13.93 -12.98
C ASP A 373 35.77 -12.79 -11.96
N ARG A 374 34.65 -12.39 -11.36
CA ARG A 374 34.57 -11.24 -10.43
C ARG A 374 34.46 -11.66 -8.98
N PHE A 375 33.78 -12.76 -8.70
CA PHE A 375 33.48 -13.27 -7.36
C PHE A 375 33.94 -14.72 -7.15
N GLY A 376 34.97 -15.19 -7.90
CA GLY A 376 35.60 -16.48 -7.64
C GLY A 376 36.10 -16.54 -6.21
N GLY A 377 35.67 -17.56 -5.44
CA GLY A 377 35.97 -17.70 -4.01
C GLY A 377 34.91 -17.08 -3.06
N LEU A 378 33.81 -16.53 -3.57
CA LEU A 378 32.74 -15.96 -2.72
C LEU A 378 32.18 -17.02 -1.75
N SER A 379 32.00 -18.27 -2.19
CA SER A 379 31.54 -19.35 -1.31
C SER A 379 32.44 -19.57 -0.11
N ASP A 380 33.77 -19.60 -0.31
CA ASP A 380 34.74 -19.72 0.78
C ASP A 380 34.70 -18.49 1.70
N TYR A 381 34.56 -17.31 1.11
CA TYR A 381 34.44 -16.07 1.89
C TYR A 381 33.16 -16.02 2.74
N VAL A 382 32.03 -16.50 2.23
CA VAL A 382 30.79 -16.62 3.01
C VAL A 382 30.98 -17.56 4.20
N GLN A 383 31.74 -18.67 4.03
CA GLN A 383 32.07 -19.55 5.14
C GLN A 383 32.93 -18.82 6.20
N GLN A 384 33.87 -17.97 5.77
CA GLN A 384 34.65 -17.15 6.69
C GLN A 384 33.81 -16.14 7.43
N LEU A 385 32.91 -15.42 6.72
CA LEU A 385 31.95 -14.49 7.34
C LEU A 385 31.12 -15.17 8.43
N LYS A 386 30.61 -16.38 8.17
CA LYS A 386 29.86 -17.18 9.15
C LYS A 386 30.69 -17.51 10.39
N GLN A 387 31.98 -17.85 10.23
CA GLN A 387 32.88 -18.12 11.35
C GLN A 387 33.10 -16.86 12.19
N ASP A 388 33.10 -15.68 11.55
CA ASP A 388 33.25 -14.38 12.19
C ASP A 388 31.93 -13.84 12.77
N GLY A 389 30.83 -14.59 12.62
CA GLY A 389 29.50 -14.23 13.12
C GLY A 389 28.69 -13.35 12.20
N VAL A 390 29.20 -13.01 11.01
CA VAL A 390 28.51 -12.20 9.99
C VAL A 390 27.71 -13.10 9.06
N LYS A 391 26.44 -12.77 8.83
CA LYS A 391 25.51 -13.49 7.94
C LYS A 391 25.63 -13.01 6.51
N PHE A 392 25.21 -13.83 5.57
CA PHE A 392 25.20 -13.47 4.15
C PHE A 392 23.80 -13.55 3.55
N VAL A 393 23.40 -12.49 2.84
CA VAL A 393 22.14 -12.42 2.13
C VAL A 393 22.41 -12.13 0.65
N THR A 394 21.67 -12.75 -0.25
CA THR A 394 21.82 -12.54 -1.68
C THR A 394 20.49 -12.24 -2.35
N ILE A 395 20.56 -11.54 -3.49
CA ILE A 395 19.42 -11.14 -4.30
C ILE A 395 19.01 -12.26 -5.27
N LEU A 396 17.72 -12.32 -5.60
CA LEU A 396 17.14 -13.02 -6.73
C LEU A 396 16.04 -12.17 -7.36
N ASP A 397 16.05 -12.09 -8.69
CA ASP A 397 14.99 -11.45 -9.46
C ASP A 397 13.95 -12.49 -9.92
N PRO A 398 12.74 -12.12 -10.31
CA PRO A 398 11.74 -13.11 -10.72
C PRO A 398 11.89 -13.55 -12.16
N CYS A 399 12.76 -12.95 -12.96
CA CYS A 399 12.89 -13.18 -14.40
C CYS A 399 14.04 -14.13 -14.74
N ILE A 400 13.82 -15.00 -15.72
CA ILE A 400 14.79 -16.03 -16.13
C ILE A 400 15.20 -15.82 -17.58
N SER A 401 16.50 -15.69 -17.83
CA SER A 401 17.08 -15.53 -19.16
C SER A 401 16.77 -16.74 -20.07
N THR A 402 16.49 -16.46 -21.35
CA THR A 402 16.19 -17.46 -22.36
C THR A 402 17.36 -17.76 -23.30
N GLY A 403 18.43 -16.96 -23.27
CA GLY A 403 19.51 -16.93 -24.26
C GLY A 403 20.87 -17.40 -23.76
N GLU A 404 20.97 -18.55 -23.07
CA GLU A 404 22.26 -18.95 -22.52
C GLU A 404 23.20 -19.61 -23.53
N PRO A 405 24.46 -19.13 -23.61
CA PRO A 405 25.47 -19.80 -24.43
C PRO A 405 25.76 -21.20 -23.87
N ASN A 406 25.81 -22.19 -24.73
CA ASN A 406 25.99 -23.61 -24.45
C ASN A 406 24.72 -24.36 -23.97
N CYS A 407 23.54 -23.79 -24.05
CA CYS A 407 22.25 -24.46 -23.88
C CYS A 407 22.06 -25.20 -22.53
N THR A 408 22.62 -24.70 -21.44
CA THR A 408 22.42 -25.29 -20.12
C THR A 408 22.33 -24.20 -19.04
N TYR A 409 21.09 -23.78 -18.74
CA TYR A 409 20.79 -22.91 -17.61
C TYR A 409 19.67 -23.54 -16.79
N ARG A 410 20.04 -24.15 -15.68
CA ARG A 410 19.16 -24.97 -14.83
C ARG A 410 17.80 -24.36 -14.54
N PRO A 411 17.69 -23.06 -14.16
CA PRO A 411 16.40 -22.43 -13.93
C PRO A 411 15.50 -22.43 -15.17
N PHE A 412 16.04 -22.11 -16.34
CA PHE A 412 15.29 -22.11 -17.60
C PHE A 412 14.91 -23.53 -18.05
N ASP A 413 15.86 -24.46 -18.08
CA ASP A 413 15.61 -25.82 -18.54
C ASP A 413 14.53 -26.52 -17.72
N LEU A 414 14.64 -26.45 -16.38
CA LEU A 414 13.64 -26.99 -15.47
C LEU A 414 12.30 -26.25 -15.58
N GLY A 415 12.35 -24.92 -15.78
CA GLY A 415 11.17 -24.11 -15.97
C GLY A 415 10.39 -24.47 -17.24
N GLN A 416 11.09 -24.79 -18.32
CA GLN A 416 10.49 -25.32 -19.58
C GLN A 416 9.85 -26.69 -19.35
N GLU A 417 10.54 -27.61 -18.66
CA GLU A 417 10.02 -28.95 -18.35
C GLU A 417 8.74 -28.86 -17.48
N MET A 418 8.70 -27.96 -16.49
CA MET A 418 7.59 -27.81 -15.56
C MET A 418 6.49 -26.86 -16.05
N ASP A 419 6.70 -26.15 -17.17
CA ASP A 419 5.77 -25.16 -17.76
C ASP A 419 5.34 -24.11 -16.74
N VAL A 420 6.33 -23.33 -16.24
CA VAL A 420 6.15 -22.41 -15.11
C VAL A 420 5.86 -20.96 -15.51
N TRP A 421 5.79 -20.62 -16.79
CA TRP A 421 5.83 -19.26 -17.31
C TRP A 421 4.46 -18.58 -17.37
N VAL A 422 4.45 -17.27 -17.17
CA VAL A 422 3.35 -16.38 -17.58
C VAL A 422 3.25 -16.46 -19.11
N LYS A 423 2.03 -16.58 -19.63
CA LYS A 423 1.79 -16.78 -21.07
C LYS A 423 1.07 -15.60 -21.70
N THR A 424 1.35 -15.37 -22.97
CA THR A 424 0.53 -14.52 -23.82
C THR A 424 -0.85 -15.14 -24.01
N PRO A 425 -1.86 -14.42 -24.50
CA PRO A 425 -3.16 -14.99 -24.85
C PRO A 425 -3.08 -16.14 -25.87
N SER A 426 -2.03 -16.17 -26.71
CA SER A 426 -1.79 -17.26 -27.68
C SER A 426 -1.25 -18.54 -27.04
N GLY A 427 -0.89 -18.52 -25.75
CA GLY A 427 -0.37 -19.67 -25.01
C GLY A 427 1.15 -19.83 -25.05
N THR A 428 1.89 -18.92 -25.68
CA THR A 428 3.35 -18.87 -25.64
C THR A 428 3.86 -18.13 -24.40
N PRO A 429 5.03 -18.46 -23.84
CA PRO A 429 5.60 -17.65 -22.77
C PRO A 429 5.74 -16.18 -23.17
N LEU A 430 5.36 -15.27 -22.26
CA LEU A 430 5.57 -13.83 -22.45
C LEU A 430 7.05 -13.51 -22.33
N THR A 431 7.57 -12.74 -23.28
CA THR A 431 8.97 -12.35 -23.35
C THR A 431 9.15 -10.90 -22.91
N GLY A 432 10.07 -10.67 -22.00
CA GLY A 432 10.42 -9.33 -21.55
C GLY A 432 11.92 -9.06 -21.52
N GLN A 433 12.30 -7.97 -20.87
CA GLN A 433 13.68 -7.54 -20.67
C GLN A 433 13.87 -7.04 -19.25
N VAL A 434 14.90 -7.54 -18.57
CA VAL A 434 15.35 -7.02 -17.27
C VAL A 434 16.87 -6.95 -17.27
N TRP A 435 17.57 -7.31 -16.21
CA TRP A 435 19.03 -7.22 -16.12
C TRP A 435 19.83 -8.14 -17.03
N PRO A 436 19.44 -9.40 -17.31
CA PRO A 436 20.13 -10.22 -18.31
C PRO A 436 20.17 -9.55 -19.68
N LEU A 437 21.26 -9.76 -20.44
CA LEU A 437 21.40 -9.18 -21.79
C LEU A 437 20.42 -9.81 -22.78
N ASP A 438 20.13 -11.08 -22.62
CA ASP A 438 19.18 -11.83 -23.45
C ASP A 438 17.74 -11.64 -22.92
N PRO A 439 16.72 -11.82 -23.76
CA PRO A 439 15.33 -11.77 -23.35
C PRO A 439 15.02 -12.73 -22.19
N VAL A 440 14.05 -12.36 -21.37
CA VAL A 440 13.65 -13.12 -20.18
C VAL A 440 12.21 -13.60 -20.25
N TYR A 441 11.92 -14.70 -19.54
CA TYR A 441 10.57 -15.15 -19.23
C TYR A 441 10.26 -14.87 -17.76
N PHE A 442 8.97 -14.62 -17.45
CA PHE A 442 8.48 -14.39 -16.09
C PHE A 442 7.76 -15.63 -15.58
N PRO A 443 8.16 -16.18 -14.41
CA PRO A 443 7.46 -17.30 -13.80
C PRO A 443 6.07 -16.91 -13.29
N ASP A 444 5.09 -17.78 -13.48
CA ASP A 444 3.77 -17.66 -12.88
C ASP A 444 3.77 -18.25 -11.46
N TYR A 445 4.09 -17.46 -10.45
CA TYR A 445 4.10 -17.92 -9.05
C TYR A 445 2.72 -18.24 -8.48
N THR A 446 1.63 -17.93 -9.20
CA THR A 446 0.28 -18.37 -8.83
C THR A 446 0.08 -19.87 -9.09
N ASN A 447 0.90 -20.45 -9.97
CA ASN A 447 0.88 -21.88 -10.31
C ASN A 447 1.58 -22.71 -9.23
N PRO A 448 0.96 -23.76 -8.68
CA PRO A 448 1.61 -24.66 -7.70
C PRO A 448 2.89 -25.32 -8.19
N ARG A 449 3.02 -25.60 -9.51
CA ARG A 449 4.26 -26.15 -10.09
C ARG A 449 5.42 -25.16 -10.00
N THR A 450 5.15 -23.88 -10.27
CA THR A 450 6.15 -22.81 -10.18
C THR A 450 6.63 -22.65 -8.74
N LYS A 451 5.74 -22.77 -7.75
CA LYS A 451 6.14 -22.73 -6.34
C LYS A 451 7.13 -23.83 -5.98
N LEU A 452 6.88 -25.03 -6.47
CA LEU A 452 7.80 -26.17 -6.28
C LEU A 452 9.12 -25.95 -7.01
N TRP A 453 9.08 -25.53 -8.27
CA TRP A 453 10.25 -25.21 -9.09
C TRP A 453 11.14 -24.15 -8.40
N TRP A 454 10.54 -23.06 -7.91
CA TRP A 454 11.26 -21.97 -7.25
C TRP A 454 11.89 -22.41 -5.92
N SER A 455 11.14 -23.09 -5.06
CA SER A 455 11.67 -23.59 -3.78
C SER A 455 12.84 -24.57 -4.00
N LEU A 456 12.76 -25.43 -5.02
CA LEU A 456 13.83 -26.36 -5.38
C LEU A 456 15.09 -25.61 -5.82
N LEU A 457 14.97 -24.62 -6.70
CA LEU A 457 16.12 -23.82 -7.15
C LEU A 457 16.74 -23.00 -6.01
N VAL A 458 15.91 -22.44 -5.13
CA VAL A 458 16.37 -21.76 -3.92
C VAL A 458 17.20 -22.71 -3.04
N THR A 459 16.76 -23.93 -2.85
CA THR A 459 17.50 -24.93 -2.06
C THR A 459 18.79 -25.38 -2.78
N GLU A 460 18.74 -25.67 -4.07
CA GLU A 460 19.92 -26.03 -4.89
C GLU A 460 20.96 -24.89 -4.91
N PHE A 461 20.52 -23.61 -4.92
CA PHE A 461 21.44 -22.48 -4.90
C PHE A 461 22.21 -22.36 -3.60
N HIS A 462 21.61 -22.77 -2.49
CA HIS A 462 22.30 -22.81 -1.19
C HIS A 462 23.47 -23.81 -1.16
N ASP A 463 23.42 -24.88 -1.93
CA ASP A 463 24.54 -25.81 -2.08
C ASP A 463 25.74 -25.17 -2.80
N LEU A 464 25.49 -24.17 -3.66
CA LEU A 464 26.53 -23.37 -4.34
C LEU A 464 27.04 -22.22 -3.45
N LEU A 465 26.14 -21.55 -2.75
CA LEU A 465 26.41 -20.36 -1.95
C LEU A 465 25.59 -20.41 -0.65
N GLU A 466 26.20 -20.80 0.46
CA GLU A 466 25.52 -20.99 1.74
C GLU A 466 25.04 -19.68 2.38
N TYR A 467 24.05 -19.01 1.74
CA TYR A 467 23.42 -17.80 2.25
C TYR A 467 22.57 -18.08 3.51
N ASP A 468 22.29 -17.03 4.31
CA ASP A 468 21.44 -17.10 5.51
C ASP A 468 20.05 -16.47 5.27
N GLY A 469 19.88 -15.69 4.22
CA GLY A 469 18.63 -15.06 3.80
C GLY A 469 18.61 -14.72 2.32
N LEU A 470 17.42 -14.42 1.79
CA LEU A 470 17.22 -14.02 0.41
C LEU A 470 16.52 -12.65 0.32
N TRP A 471 16.87 -11.93 -0.73
CA TRP A 471 16.23 -10.71 -1.16
C TRP A 471 15.59 -10.96 -2.53
N ILE A 472 14.26 -10.75 -2.63
CA ILE A 472 13.51 -10.84 -3.88
C ILE A 472 13.14 -9.45 -4.34
N ASP A 473 13.79 -9.03 -5.41
CA ASP A 473 13.64 -7.70 -6.03
C ASP A 473 12.86 -7.80 -7.35
N MET A 474 12.55 -6.68 -7.99
CA MET A 474 11.91 -6.57 -9.31
C MET A 474 10.56 -7.30 -9.45
N ASN A 475 9.89 -7.59 -8.36
CA ASN A 475 8.76 -8.51 -8.29
C ASN A 475 7.37 -7.85 -8.21
N GLU A 476 7.19 -6.69 -8.85
CA GLU A 476 5.90 -6.01 -9.08
C GLU A 476 4.98 -6.74 -10.11
N PRO A 477 5.44 -7.34 -11.25
CA PRO A 477 6.79 -7.54 -11.78
C PRO A 477 7.28 -6.36 -12.63
N SER A 478 8.56 -6.00 -12.46
CA SER A 478 9.23 -5.00 -13.30
C SER A 478 9.65 -5.61 -14.64
N ASN A 479 9.38 -4.88 -15.72
CA ASN A 479 9.79 -5.21 -17.07
C ASN A 479 10.26 -3.93 -17.79
N PHE A 480 11.50 -3.89 -18.29
CA PHE A 480 12.08 -2.70 -18.92
C PHE A 480 11.48 -2.37 -20.28
N VAL A 481 10.66 -3.26 -20.82
CA VAL A 481 9.83 -3.03 -22.00
C VAL A 481 8.36 -3.19 -21.63
N PRO A 482 7.43 -2.40 -22.22
CA PRO A 482 6.02 -2.52 -21.90
C PRO A 482 5.43 -3.80 -22.51
N GLY A 483 4.95 -4.71 -21.67
CA GLY A 483 4.32 -5.94 -22.10
C GLY A 483 5.28 -6.97 -22.74
N ASP A 484 4.84 -7.61 -23.83
CA ASP A 484 5.69 -8.55 -24.56
C ASP A 484 6.70 -7.82 -25.45
N MET A 485 7.97 -8.20 -25.37
CA MET A 485 9.08 -7.53 -26.05
C MET A 485 8.93 -7.48 -27.58
N TYR A 486 8.28 -8.45 -28.17
CA TYR A 486 8.16 -8.58 -29.63
C TYR A 486 6.81 -8.13 -30.19
N SER A 487 5.74 -8.32 -29.43
CA SER A 487 4.38 -8.01 -29.88
C SER A 487 3.71 -6.85 -29.14
N GLY A 488 4.29 -6.41 -28.01
CA GLY A 488 3.61 -5.45 -27.13
C GLY A 488 2.36 -6.05 -26.50
N CYS A 489 1.39 -5.20 -26.16
CA CYS A 489 0.10 -5.64 -25.65
C CYS A 489 -1.02 -5.37 -26.67
N GLU A 490 -2.01 -6.25 -26.73
CA GLU A 490 -3.20 -6.05 -27.57
C GLU A 490 -4.02 -4.86 -27.05
N SER A 491 -4.70 -4.15 -27.97
CA SER A 491 -5.59 -3.03 -27.64
C SER A 491 -6.94 -3.56 -27.13
N VAL A 492 -6.94 -4.12 -25.92
CA VAL A 492 -8.11 -4.66 -25.23
C VAL A 492 -8.31 -3.97 -23.89
N ASN A 493 -9.54 -4.01 -23.35
CA ASN A 493 -9.90 -3.27 -22.14
C ASN A 493 -9.10 -3.69 -20.88
N VAL A 494 -8.55 -4.89 -20.82
CA VAL A 494 -7.72 -5.32 -19.69
C VAL A 494 -6.28 -4.77 -19.75
N ASN A 495 -5.85 -4.27 -20.93
CA ASN A 495 -4.59 -3.53 -21.09
C ASN A 495 -4.83 -2.02 -20.99
N TYR A 496 -5.99 -1.55 -21.52
CA TYR A 496 -6.40 -0.15 -21.58
C TYR A 496 -7.83 -0.03 -21.04
N PRO A 497 -8.03 -0.07 -19.71
CA PRO A 497 -9.35 -0.03 -19.12
C PRO A 497 -10.08 1.30 -19.43
N PRO A 498 -11.42 1.27 -19.50
CA PRO A 498 -12.22 2.47 -19.80
C PRO A 498 -12.06 3.59 -18.76
N TYR A 499 -11.69 3.23 -17.55
CA TYR A 499 -11.24 4.14 -16.50
C TYR A 499 -9.83 3.77 -16.06
N MET A 500 -8.91 4.73 -16.10
CA MET A 500 -7.55 4.56 -15.57
C MET A 500 -7.47 5.28 -14.21
N PRO A 501 -7.26 4.56 -13.09
CA PRO A 501 -6.95 5.18 -11.81
C PRO A 501 -5.74 6.12 -11.93
N ARG A 502 -5.60 7.09 -11.03
CA ARG A 502 -4.50 8.08 -11.07
C ARG A 502 -3.13 7.47 -10.70
N ILE A 503 -2.85 6.28 -11.24
CA ILE A 503 -1.53 5.66 -11.14
C ILE A 503 -0.51 6.43 -11.96
N ARG A 504 0.72 6.49 -11.49
CA ARG A 504 1.82 7.07 -12.25
C ARG A 504 2.21 6.11 -13.36
N LEU A 505 2.31 6.64 -14.57
CA LEU A 505 2.84 5.97 -15.76
C LEU A 505 3.91 6.86 -16.37
N ASP A 506 5.01 6.29 -16.86
CA ASP A 506 6.02 7.03 -17.60
C ASP A 506 5.53 7.32 -19.02
N ASN A 507 4.75 6.40 -19.59
CA ASN A 507 4.08 6.59 -20.87
C ASN A 507 2.64 6.03 -20.83
N THR A 508 1.65 6.90 -20.92
CA THR A 508 0.23 6.56 -20.91
C THR A 508 -0.20 5.68 -22.09
N ASP A 509 0.55 5.69 -23.21
CA ASP A 509 0.26 4.85 -24.38
C ASP A 509 0.48 3.36 -24.12
N HIS A 510 1.18 3.01 -23.05
CA HIS A 510 1.41 1.63 -22.64
C HIS A 510 0.31 1.05 -21.73
N GLY A 511 -0.64 1.88 -21.29
CA GLY A 511 -1.72 1.45 -20.39
C GLY A 511 -1.18 0.87 -19.09
N LEU A 512 -1.80 -0.21 -18.60
CA LEU A 512 -1.38 -0.89 -17.37
C LEU A 512 -0.04 -1.62 -17.48
N ALA A 513 0.45 -1.85 -18.70
CA ALA A 513 1.71 -2.55 -18.95
C ALA A 513 2.95 -1.64 -18.91
N ASP A 514 2.80 -0.35 -18.55
CA ASP A 514 3.94 0.55 -18.41
C ASP A 514 4.89 0.06 -17.31
N LYS A 515 6.11 -0.35 -17.70
CA LYS A 515 7.09 -1.08 -16.87
C LYS A 515 6.62 -2.45 -16.35
N SER A 516 5.64 -3.10 -16.98
CA SER A 516 5.14 -4.39 -16.54
C SER A 516 4.64 -5.28 -17.68
N LEU A 517 3.94 -6.36 -17.35
CA LEU A 517 3.40 -7.33 -18.30
C LEU A 517 2.02 -6.88 -18.82
N CYS A 518 1.59 -7.43 -19.95
CA CYS A 518 0.25 -7.18 -20.48
C CYS A 518 -0.82 -7.71 -19.53
N GLY A 519 -1.90 -6.95 -19.33
CA GLY A 519 -3.01 -7.33 -18.46
C GLY A 519 -3.78 -8.57 -18.94
N ASP A 520 -3.78 -8.82 -20.26
CA ASP A 520 -4.39 -10.02 -20.88
C ASP A 520 -3.52 -11.28 -20.82
N SER A 521 -2.29 -11.18 -20.30
CA SER A 521 -1.42 -12.34 -20.08
C SER A 521 -2.09 -13.36 -19.16
N VAL A 522 -1.85 -14.63 -19.44
CA VAL A 522 -2.52 -15.76 -18.79
C VAL A 522 -1.64 -16.34 -17.69
N GLN A 523 -2.20 -16.43 -16.50
CA GLN A 523 -1.61 -17.08 -15.34
C GLN A 523 -2.58 -18.12 -14.76
N TYR A 524 -2.12 -18.96 -13.86
CA TYR A 524 -2.92 -20.07 -13.29
C TYR A 524 -4.19 -19.58 -12.57
N LEU A 525 -4.10 -18.50 -11.82
CA LEU A 525 -5.26 -17.92 -11.10
C LEU A 525 -6.15 -17.03 -11.98
N GLY A 526 -5.69 -16.62 -13.16
CA GLY A 526 -6.46 -15.75 -14.05
C GLY A 526 -5.59 -14.87 -14.93
N GLN A 527 -6.18 -13.84 -15.53
CA GLN A 527 -5.43 -12.85 -16.31
C GLN A 527 -4.54 -11.99 -15.40
N HIS A 528 -3.40 -11.56 -15.92
CA HIS A 528 -2.48 -10.66 -15.22
C HIS A 528 -3.18 -9.39 -14.69
N TYR A 529 -4.15 -8.87 -15.40
CA TYR A 529 -5.03 -7.78 -14.97
C TYR A 529 -5.59 -7.92 -13.55
N HIS A 530 -5.91 -9.15 -13.14
CA HIS A 530 -6.46 -9.46 -11.83
C HIS A 530 -5.41 -9.83 -10.79
N VAL A 531 -4.26 -10.36 -11.22
CA VAL A 531 -3.27 -10.94 -10.31
C VAL A 531 -1.95 -10.16 -10.24
N HIS A 532 -1.83 -9.08 -11.03
CA HIS A 532 -0.64 -8.24 -11.10
C HIS A 532 -0.13 -7.84 -9.71
N ASN A 533 -0.94 -7.19 -8.90
CA ASN A 533 -0.56 -6.71 -7.57
C ASN A 533 -0.23 -7.83 -6.56
N MET A 534 -0.46 -9.08 -6.94
CA MET A 534 -0.17 -10.27 -6.14
C MET A 534 1.11 -11.00 -6.57
N PHE A 535 1.85 -10.47 -7.55
CA PHE A 535 3.01 -11.20 -8.11
C PHE A 535 4.08 -11.44 -7.03
N GLY A 536 4.57 -10.40 -6.36
CA GLY A 536 5.53 -10.51 -5.26
C GLY A 536 4.97 -11.29 -4.06
N TRP A 537 3.69 -11.13 -3.74
CA TRP A 537 3.01 -11.91 -2.71
C TRP A 537 3.03 -13.42 -3.03
N SER A 538 2.79 -13.80 -4.28
CA SER A 538 2.78 -15.20 -4.70
C SER A 538 4.19 -15.83 -4.74
N GLN A 539 5.23 -15.03 -4.98
CA GLN A 539 6.64 -15.43 -4.89
C GLN A 539 7.13 -15.57 -3.44
N SER A 540 6.58 -14.78 -2.51
CA SER A 540 7.07 -14.69 -1.13
C SER A 540 7.04 -16.03 -0.37
N SER A 541 5.92 -16.74 -0.44
CA SER A 541 5.73 -18.02 0.26
C SER A 541 6.70 -19.14 -0.18
N PRO A 542 6.85 -19.43 -1.49
CA PRO A 542 7.81 -20.46 -1.94
C PRO A 542 9.25 -20.05 -1.67
N THR A 543 9.58 -18.74 -1.68
CA THR A 543 10.93 -18.28 -1.32
C THR A 543 11.25 -18.58 0.14
N LEU A 544 10.36 -18.21 1.07
CA LEU A 544 10.57 -18.51 2.50
C LEU A 544 10.63 -20.02 2.76
N THR A 545 9.84 -20.81 2.03
CA THR A 545 9.89 -22.28 2.14
C THR A 545 11.28 -22.79 1.78
N GLY A 546 11.80 -22.40 0.61
CA GLY A 546 13.13 -22.82 0.16
C GLY A 546 14.25 -22.35 1.12
N VAL A 547 14.20 -21.09 1.60
CA VAL A 547 15.18 -20.56 2.58
C VAL A 547 15.16 -21.37 3.87
N ARG A 548 13.99 -21.73 4.39
CA ARG A 548 13.88 -22.56 5.61
C ARG A 548 14.39 -23.97 5.42
N GLU A 549 14.11 -24.57 4.28
CA GLU A 549 14.63 -25.90 3.92
C GLU A 549 16.16 -25.88 3.78
N ALA A 550 16.69 -24.87 3.11
CA ALA A 550 18.12 -24.71 2.88
C ALA A 550 18.92 -24.41 4.18
N THR A 551 18.42 -23.48 4.99
CA THR A 551 19.16 -22.99 6.18
C THR A 551 18.86 -23.80 7.46
N GLY A 552 17.79 -24.60 7.47
CA GLY A 552 17.31 -25.30 8.66
C GLY A 552 16.81 -24.39 9.79
N GLY A 553 16.62 -23.09 9.52
CA GLY A 553 16.28 -22.06 10.48
C GLY A 553 14.98 -21.32 10.18
N ARG A 554 14.77 -20.17 10.86
CA ARG A 554 13.58 -19.33 10.61
C ARG A 554 13.58 -18.71 9.23
N GLY A 555 14.76 -18.43 8.66
CA GLY A 555 14.94 -17.76 7.38
C GLY A 555 14.60 -16.26 7.41
N LEU A 556 15.27 -15.49 6.57
CA LEU A 556 14.92 -14.10 6.24
C LEU A 556 14.63 -14.03 4.76
N VAL A 557 13.50 -13.43 4.40
CA VAL A 557 13.22 -12.99 3.03
C VAL A 557 12.83 -11.52 3.07
N LEU A 558 13.50 -10.71 2.24
CA LEU A 558 13.17 -9.31 2.00
C LEU A 558 12.51 -9.22 0.62
N SER A 559 11.35 -8.55 0.51
CA SER A 559 10.63 -8.40 -0.75
C SER A 559 10.38 -6.93 -1.08
N ARG A 560 10.59 -6.54 -2.35
CA ARG A 560 10.24 -5.20 -2.82
C ARG A 560 8.73 -5.05 -2.99
N SER A 561 8.10 -5.90 -3.78
CA SER A 561 6.65 -5.86 -3.92
C SER A 561 5.97 -6.71 -2.86
N THR A 562 4.96 -6.11 -2.22
CA THR A 562 4.17 -6.74 -1.16
C THR A 562 2.68 -6.48 -1.35
N PHE A 563 1.85 -7.34 -0.78
CA PHE A 563 0.40 -7.27 -0.85
C PHE A 563 -0.21 -7.67 0.51
N ILE A 564 -1.53 -7.64 0.62
CA ILE A 564 -2.28 -8.05 1.82
C ILE A 564 -1.77 -9.41 2.33
N GLY A 565 -1.31 -9.45 3.58
CA GLY A 565 -0.83 -10.67 4.22
C GLY A 565 0.60 -11.10 3.84
N SER A 566 1.34 -10.37 3.01
CA SER A 566 2.77 -10.67 2.73
C SER A 566 3.62 -10.76 3.99
N GLY A 567 3.25 -10.00 5.04
CA GLY A 567 3.97 -9.99 6.31
C GLY A 567 4.10 -11.36 6.99
N GLN A 568 3.28 -12.34 6.65
CA GLN A 568 3.45 -13.69 7.17
C GLN A 568 4.69 -14.43 6.61
N TRP A 569 5.32 -13.89 5.56
CA TRP A 569 6.45 -14.53 4.88
C TRP A 569 7.67 -13.64 4.74
N VAL A 570 7.50 -12.31 4.56
CA VAL A 570 8.58 -11.42 4.16
C VAL A 570 8.67 -10.17 5.00
N ALA A 571 9.89 -9.65 5.12
CA ALA A 571 10.21 -8.28 5.47
C ALA A 571 10.16 -7.38 4.22
N HIS A 572 10.30 -6.06 4.41
CA HIS A 572 10.22 -5.09 3.33
C HIS A 572 11.25 -3.97 3.49
N TRP A 573 11.59 -3.30 2.39
CA TRP A 573 12.26 -1.99 2.41
C TRP A 573 11.55 -1.04 1.44
N LEU A 574 11.69 0.25 1.63
CA LEU A 574 10.95 1.26 0.86
C LEU A 574 11.50 1.50 -0.55
N GLY A 575 12.29 0.57 -1.10
CA GLY A 575 12.85 0.60 -2.45
C GLY A 575 13.93 1.64 -2.65
N ASP A 576 14.08 2.11 -3.90
CA ASP A 576 15.20 2.92 -4.40
C ASP A 576 15.04 4.40 -4.02
N ASN A 577 15.22 4.74 -2.77
CA ASN A 577 15.09 6.09 -2.24
C ASN A 577 16.25 7.01 -2.65
N PHE A 578 16.03 8.33 -2.58
CA PHE A 578 17.03 9.32 -2.93
C PHE A 578 17.86 9.78 -1.74
N SER A 579 19.16 10.08 -1.99
CA SER A 579 20.08 10.66 -1.02
C SER A 579 19.75 12.13 -0.73
N ASN A 580 18.61 12.38 -0.06
CA ASN A 580 18.15 13.72 0.30
C ASN A 580 17.40 13.74 1.64
N TRP A 581 17.21 14.93 2.22
CA TRP A 581 16.56 15.13 3.51
C TRP A 581 15.07 14.80 3.51
N ASP A 582 14.40 14.94 2.37
CA ASP A 582 12.96 14.64 2.24
C ASP A 582 12.74 13.14 2.33
N ASN A 583 13.52 12.32 1.61
CA ASN A 583 13.42 10.86 1.70
C ASN A 583 13.82 10.32 3.07
N LEU A 584 14.80 10.94 3.76
CA LEU A 584 15.08 10.64 5.17
C LEU A 584 13.82 10.86 6.03
N LYS A 585 13.16 12.01 5.89
CA LYS A 585 11.94 12.35 6.63
C LYS A 585 10.79 11.41 6.28
N TYR A 586 10.55 11.16 4.99
CA TYR A 586 9.42 10.34 4.53
C TYR A 586 9.59 8.86 4.85
N SER A 587 10.82 8.37 5.03
CA SER A 587 11.08 7.01 5.50
C SER A 587 10.41 6.71 6.84
N ILE A 588 10.35 7.71 7.76
CA ILE A 588 9.66 7.57 9.05
C ILE A 588 8.18 7.25 8.83
N ILE A 589 7.55 7.95 7.88
CA ILE A 589 6.14 7.74 7.53
C ILE A 589 5.95 6.34 6.94
N GLY A 590 6.83 5.92 6.03
CA GLY A 590 6.83 4.58 5.44
C GLY A 590 6.93 3.47 6.49
N MET A 591 7.85 3.60 7.48
CA MET A 591 7.95 2.65 8.60
C MET A 591 6.62 2.51 9.33
N LEU A 592 5.99 3.63 9.67
CA LEU A 592 4.72 3.64 10.40
C LEU A 592 3.57 3.07 9.57
N GLN A 593 3.56 3.28 8.25
CA GLN A 593 2.57 2.70 7.35
C GLN A 593 2.69 1.18 7.28
N PHE A 594 3.90 0.64 7.07
CA PHE A 594 4.11 -0.80 6.95
C PHE A 594 3.82 -1.56 8.24
N ASN A 595 3.99 -0.93 9.41
CA ASN A 595 3.49 -1.49 10.67
C ASN A 595 1.97 -1.69 10.63
N GLN A 596 1.21 -0.74 10.07
CA GLN A 596 -0.24 -0.90 9.91
C GLN A 596 -0.58 -1.99 8.88
N PHE A 597 0.25 -2.21 7.86
CA PHE A 597 0.05 -3.24 6.84
C PHE A 597 0.43 -4.65 7.34
N GLY A 598 0.93 -4.76 8.58
CA GLY A 598 1.31 -6.03 9.19
C GLY A 598 2.69 -6.53 8.77
N ILE A 599 3.56 -5.64 8.30
CA ILE A 599 4.97 -5.90 7.97
C ILE A 599 5.85 -5.03 8.89
N PRO A 600 6.05 -5.43 10.15
CA PRO A 600 6.79 -4.61 11.12
C PRO A 600 8.30 -4.58 10.87
N MET A 601 8.86 -5.58 10.18
CA MET A 601 10.27 -5.59 9.79
C MET A 601 10.44 -4.85 8.47
N VAL A 602 10.61 -3.54 8.56
CA VAL A 602 10.71 -2.62 7.43
C VAL A 602 11.84 -1.64 7.64
N GLY A 603 12.48 -1.20 6.56
CA GLY A 603 13.57 -0.23 6.53
C GLY A 603 13.55 0.62 5.27
N ALA A 604 14.41 1.62 5.22
CA ALA A 604 14.75 2.38 4.03
C ALA A 604 16.25 2.30 3.83
N ASP A 605 16.72 2.38 2.60
CA ASP A 605 18.16 2.37 2.33
C ASP A 605 18.82 3.58 3.00
N ILE A 606 19.59 3.28 4.04
CA ILE A 606 20.25 4.29 4.88
C ILE A 606 21.27 5.03 4.02
N CYS A 607 21.24 6.35 4.06
CA CYS A 607 21.98 7.33 3.27
C CYS A 607 21.44 7.55 1.86
N GLY A 608 20.43 6.79 1.44
CA GLY A 608 19.80 6.87 0.12
C GLY A 608 20.48 5.97 -0.91
N PHE A 609 19.67 5.35 -1.78
CA PHE A 609 20.13 4.50 -2.87
C PHE A 609 20.56 5.32 -4.09
N ILE A 610 19.73 6.26 -4.54
CA ILE A 610 19.96 7.08 -5.73
C ILE A 610 20.63 8.40 -5.36
N GLY A 611 21.75 8.70 -6.03
CA GLY A 611 22.49 9.96 -5.88
C GLY A 611 23.54 9.93 -4.79
N ASP A 612 24.38 10.97 -4.79
CA ASP A 612 25.48 11.09 -3.82
C ASP A 612 24.96 11.64 -2.50
N THR A 613 25.21 10.93 -1.43
CA THR A 613 24.95 11.42 -0.07
C THR A 613 26.02 12.43 0.38
N THR A 614 25.71 13.18 1.42
CA THR A 614 26.70 14.00 2.15
C THR A 614 27.02 13.34 3.49
N GLU A 615 28.18 13.68 4.08
CA GLU A 615 28.58 13.19 5.38
C GLU A 615 27.50 13.45 6.44
N GLU A 616 26.99 14.68 6.54
CA GLU A 616 25.96 15.04 7.52
C GLU A 616 24.66 14.26 7.32
N LEU A 617 24.15 14.20 6.08
CA LEU A 617 22.93 13.46 5.76
C LEU A 617 23.09 11.97 6.15
N CYS A 618 24.23 11.35 5.80
CA CYS A 618 24.45 9.94 6.05
C CYS A 618 24.58 9.65 7.54
N VAL A 619 25.30 10.49 8.33
CA VAL A 619 25.37 10.38 9.79
C VAL A 619 23.98 10.48 10.42
N ARG A 620 23.17 11.46 10.01
CA ARG A 620 21.80 11.63 10.52
C ARG A 620 20.92 10.45 10.14
N TRP A 621 21.11 9.93 8.93
CA TRP A 621 20.32 8.79 8.48
C TRP A 621 20.71 7.50 9.23
N HIS A 622 21.98 7.31 9.58
CA HIS A 622 22.38 6.21 10.45
C HIS A 622 21.82 6.34 11.86
N GLN A 623 21.76 7.57 12.41
CA GLN A 623 21.10 7.81 13.70
C GLN A 623 19.62 7.43 13.67
N LEU A 624 18.90 7.79 12.61
CA LEU A 624 17.52 7.37 12.38
C LEU A 624 17.43 5.87 12.11
N GLY A 625 18.31 5.35 11.24
CA GLY A 625 18.34 3.95 10.82
C GLY A 625 18.63 2.96 11.95
N ALA A 626 19.24 3.42 13.04
CA ALA A 626 19.40 2.62 14.27
C ALA A 626 18.05 2.23 14.92
N PHE A 627 16.96 2.91 14.55
CA PHE A 627 15.60 2.59 14.98
C PHE A 627 14.81 1.80 13.94
N TYR A 628 15.35 1.57 12.74
CA TYR A 628 14.68 0.76 11.73
C TYR A 628 14.68 -0.71 12.14
N PRO A 629 13.55 -1.40 12.12
CA PRO A 629 13.49 -2.85 12.35
C PRO A 629 14.29 -3.66 11.32
N PHE A 630 14.43 -3.13 10.11
CA PHE A 630 15.40 -3.58 9.09
C PHE A 630 16.37 -2.45 8.81
N SER A 631 17.59 -2.55 9.31
CA SER A 631 18.61 -1.49 9.28
C SER A 631 19.71 -1.84 8.28
N ARG A 632 19.60 -1.32 7.04
CA ARG A 632 20.55 -1.59 5.96
C ARG A 632 21.07 -0.30 5.34
N ASN A 633 22.42 -0.14 5.28
CA ASN A 633 23.04 0.81 4.37
C ASN A 633 23.13 0.17 2.98
N HIS A 634 22.66 0.88 1.96
CA HIS A 634 22.67 0.40 0.58
C HIS A 634 22.65 1.56 -0.41
N ASN A 635 23.43 1.47 -1.51
CA ASN A 635 23.43 2.45 -2.58
C ASN A 635 23.74 1.84 -3.95
N THR A 636 23.45 2.62 -5.01
CA THR A 636 23.66 2.25 -6.40
C THR A 636 25.12 2.40 -6.86
N ILE A 637 25.50 1.64 -7.88
CA ILE A 637 26.78 1.74 -8.58
C ILE A 637 27.07 3.15 -9.14
N PHE A 638 26.02 3.94 -9.39
CA PHE A 638 26.13 5.30 -9.95
C PHE A 638 26.40 6.38 -8.89
N ALA A 639 26.34 6.01 -7.61
CA ALA A 639 26.63 6.91 -6.50
C ALA A 639 28.03 6.66 -5.95
N LYS A 640 28.58 7.66 -5.21
CA LYS A 640 29.80 7.50 -4.46
C LYS A 640 29.66 6.41 -3.41
N ASP A 641 30.79 5.76 -3.11
CA ASP A 641 30.90 4.76 -2.07
C ASP A 641 30.53 5.36 -0.69
N GLN A 642 29.45 4.87 -0.09
CA GLN A 642 28.97 5.34 1.21
C GLN A 642 29.75 4.74 2.37
N ASP A 643 30.46 3.63 2.19
CA ASP A 643 31.29 3.02 3.23
C ASP A 643 32.36 3.99 3.73
N ASN A 644 32.88 4.85 2.86
CA ASN A 644 33.84 5.87 3.24
C ASN A 644 33.24 6.97 4.12
N VAL A 645 31.96 7.27 3.97
CA VAL A 645 31.24 8.27 4.78
C VAL A 645 31.03 7.75 6.20
N ILE A 646 30.63 6.48 6.34
CA ILE A 646 30.48 5.82 7.65
C ILE A 646 31.79 5.86 8.41
N LEU A 647 32.90 5.53 7.76
CA LEU A 647 34.23 5.48 8.37
C LEU A 647 34.72 6.86 8.82
N TYR A 648 34.45 7.89 8.02
CA TYR A 648 34.87 9.24 8.36
C TYR A 648 34.21 9.74 9.64
N ALA A 649 32.95 9.39 9.85
CA ALA A 649 32.20 9.73 11.05
C ALA A 649 32.75 9.05 12.32
N VAL A 650 33.33 7.83 12.20
CA VAL A 650 33.90 7.08 13.31
C VAL A 650 35.36 7.47 13.57
N ASP A 651 36.16 7.65 12.50
CA ASP A 651 37.61 7.89 12.62
C ASP A 651 37.93 9.23 13.29
N LYS A 652 37.11 10.22 13.16
CA LYS A 652 37.35 11.56 13.72
C LYS A 652 36.91 11.76 15.16
N ASN A 653 36.29 10.77 15.83
CA ASN A 653 35.83 10.92 17.24
C ASN A 653 35.32 12.35 17.52
N GLY A 654 34.83 12.98 16.48
CA GLY A 654 34.49 14.36 16.34
C GLY A 654 34.40 14.69 14.87
N TYR A 655 33.25 14.42 14.22
CA TYR A 655 32.75 15.28 13.18
C TYR A 655 33.05 16.72 13.58
N ASP A 656 33.70 17.54 12.73
CA ASP A 656 34.05 18.94 13.05
C ASP A 656 32.80 19.76 13.45
N GLY A 657 31.58 19.23 13.26
CA GLY A 657 30.30 19.73 13.71
C GLY A 657 29.72 19.02 14.92
N MET A 658 30.35 18.00 15.53
CA MET A 658 29.79 17.27 16.68
C MET A 658 29.59 18.15 17.92
N GLU A 659 30.40 19.18 18.10
CA GLU A 659 30.22 20.17 19.16
C GLU A 659 29.01 21.09 18.90
N SER A 660 28.50 21.13 17.65
CA SER A 660 27.31 21.88 17.24
C SER A 660 26.05 21.03 17.13
N LEU A 661 26.12 19.70 17.28
CA LEU A 661 24.95 18.84 17.29
C LEU A 661 24.18 19.05 18.59
N LYS A 662 23.04 19.71 18.49
CA LYS A 662 22.12 19.92 19.60
C LYS A 662 20.81 19.20 19.30
N PHE A 663 20.30 18.51 20.31
CA PHE A 663 18.89 18.12 20.29
C PHE A 663 18.09 19.31 20.78
N GLU A 664 17.14 19.78 20.00
CA GLU A 664 16.31 20.94 20.38
C GLU A 664 15.12 20.50 21.25
N LEU A 665 14.61 19.30 21.01
CA LEU A 665 13.42 18.81 21.66
C LEU A 665 13.40 17.29 21.76
N ALA A 666 13.04 16.74 22.91
CA ALA A 666 12.58 15.35 23.05
C ALA A 666 11.10 15.32 23.41
N GLN A 667 10.32 14.48 22.74
CA GLN A 667 8.91 14.27 23.02
C GLN A 667 8.69 12.83 23.47
N VAL A 668 8.13 12.65 24.67
CA VAL A 668 7.75 11.33 25.19
C VAL A 668 6.23 11.19 25.11
N VAL A 669 5.75 10.12 24.47
CA VAL A 669 4.33 9.84 24.25
C VAL A 669 3.87 8.62 25.03
N GLY A 670 2.57 8.53 25.31
CA GLY A 670 1.96 7.36 25.93
C GLY A 670 2.12 7.29 27.46
N LEU A 671 2.48 8.37 28.11
CA LEU A 671 2.49 8.44 29.57
C LEU A 671 1.05 8.50 30.09
N THR A 672 0.72 7.63 31.02
CA THR A 672 -0.63 7.49 31.59
C THR A 672 -0.86 8.33 32.86
N SER A 673 0.19 8.95 33.38
CA SER A 673 0.16 9.78 34.60
C SER A 673 0.91 11.08 34.38
N PRO A 674 0.50 12.19 35.05
CA PRO A 674 1.22 13.44 34.97
C PRO A 674 2.67 13.31 35.43
N VAL A 675 3.58 13.95 34.71
CA VAL A 675 4.99 13.99 35.05
C VAL A 675 5.22 14.96 36.22
N VAL A 676 5.97 14.51 37.22
CA VAL A 676 6.29 15.30 38.44
C VAL A 676 7.69 15.90 38.31
N GLU A 677 8.64 15.16 37.78
CA GLU A 677 10.02 15.59 37.67
C GLU A 677 10.75 14.88 36.52
N VAL A 678 11.65 15.60 35.86
CA VAL A 678 12.51 15.09 34.80
C VAL A 678 13.97 15.25 35.22
N PHE A 679 14.76 14.19 35.05
CA PHE A 679 16.19 14.22 35.27
C PHE A 679 16.92 13.88 33.97
N ILE A 680 17.99 14.59 33.69
CA ILE A 680 18.93 14.25 32.61
C ILE A 680 20.28 13.93 33.26
N ASN A 681 20.77 12.72 33.02
CA ASN A 681 22.00 12.20 33.67
C ASN A 681 21.97 12.30 35.20
N GLY A 682 20.80 12.12 35.81
CA GLY A 682 20.61 12.20 37.25
C GLY A 682 20.54 13.62 37.84
N ILE A 683 20.57 14.65 37.01
CA ILE A 683 20.42 16.05 37.39
C ILE A 683 18.99 16.51 37.07
N SER A 684 18.31 17.08 38.08
CA SER A 684 16.95 17.62 37.89
C SER A 684 16.93 18.69 36.79
N TYR A 685 16.00 18.54 35.86
CA TYR A 685 15.88 19.37 34.67
C TYR A 685 14.56 20.08 34.64
N GLN A 686 14.53 21.38 34.31
CA GLN A 686 13.37 22.25 34.49
C GLN A 686 12.73 22.73 33.17
N GLN A 687 13.38 22.54 32.04
CA GLN A 687 12.84 22.96 30.74
C GLN A 687 12.01 21.81 30.11
N TRP A 688 10.87 21.54 30.72
CA TRP A 688 9.92 20.59 30.21
C TRP A 688 8.48 21.04 30.45
N GLU A 689 7.55 20.60 29.58
CA GLU A 689 6.13 20.87 29.66
C GLU A 689 5.35 19.57 29.52
N TRP A 690 4.43 19.34 30.45
CA TRP A 690 3.44 18.29 30.35
C TRP A 690 2.13 18.85 29.80
N LYS A 691 1.67 18.28 28.64
CA LYS A 691 0.44 18.71 28.00
C LYS A 691 -0.31 17.51 27.47
N ASP A 692 -1.54 17.35 27.94
CA ASP A 692 -2.43 16.22 27.60
C ASP A 692 -1.82 14.87 28.01
N THR A 693 -1.24 14.11 27.09
CA THR A 693 -0.55 12.82 27.32
C THR A 693 0.89 12.86 26.80
N TYR A 694 1.43 14.06 26.58
CA TYR A 694 2.76 14.28 26.02
C TYR A 694 3.65 15.03 27.00
N LEU A 695 4.88 14.59 27.07
CA LEU A 695 5.96 15.31 27.76
C LEU A 695 6.90 15.92 26.71
N TYR A 696 7.04 17.23 26.72
CA TYR A 696 7.98 17.97 25.89
C TYR A 696 9.17 18.37 26.76
N ILE A 697 10.38 18.01 26.33
CA ILE A 697 11.64 18.34 27.02
C ILE A 697 12.47 19.19 26.07
N GLY A 698 12.57 20.48 26.33
CA GLY A 698 13.44 21.39 25.58
C GLY A 698 14.91 21.08 25.89
N LEU A 699 15.69 20.74 24.91
CA LEU A 699 17.09 20.33 25.05
C LEU A 699 18.08 21.41 24.55
N GLU A 700 17.58 22.61 24.22
CA GLU A 700 18.36 23.70 23.61
C GLU A 700 19.63 24.08 24.38
N ASP A 701 19.63 23.93 25.71
CA ASP A 701 20.75 24.27 26.60
C ASP A 701 21.63 23.06 26.95
N ILE A 702 21.31 21.87 26.41
CA ILE A 702 22.05 20.65 26.72
C ILE A 702 22.92 20.26 25.53
N VAL A 703 24.22 20.29 25.72
CA VAL A 703 25.18 19.71 24.81
C VAL A 703 25.31 18.22 25.12
N LEU A 704 24.57 17.38 24.39
CA LEU A 704 24.71 15.93 24.43
C LEU A 704 25.82 15.55 23.47
N LYS A 705 26.94 15.09 23.96
CA LYS A 705 28.01 14.57 23.11
C LYS A 705 27.56 13.20 22.57
N ALA A 706 27.60 13.01 21.28
CA ALA A 706 27.18 11.76 20.62
C ALA A 706 27.99 10.51 21.10
N THR A 707 29.10 10.72 21.78
CA THR A 707 29.96 9.68 22.38
C THR A 707 29.63 9.38 23.84
N GLU A 708 28.72 10.11 24.47
CA GLU A 708 28.34 9.94 25.87
C GLU A 708 26.95 9.37 26.00
N ASN A 709 26.79 8.26 26.71
CA ASN A 709 25.48 7.74 27.08
C ASN A 709 24.76 8.77 27.97
N PHE A 710 23.55 9.14 27.60
CA PHE A 710 22.70 9.98 28.46
C PHE A 710 21.43 9.23 28.84
N ASN A 711 20.97 9.49 30.05
CA ASN A 711 19.73 8.90 30.56
C ASN A 711 18.73 10.01 30.86
N ILE A 712 17.51 9.86 30.34
CA ILE A 712 16.36 10.66 30.76
C ILE A 712 15.55 9.81 31.74
N THR A 713 15.43 10.28 32.97
CA THR A 713 14.60 9.64 34.00
C THR A 713 13.38 10.52 34.23
N ILE A 714 12.20 9.95 34.10
CA ILE A 714 10.91 10.63 34.28
C ILE A 714 10.28 10.04 35.55
N ILE A 715 9.87 10.90 36.46
CA ILE A 715 9.10 10.53 37.66
C ILE A 715 7.65 10.98 37.41
N ASN A 716 6.74 10.01 37.46
CA ASN A 716 5.31 10.18 37.31
C ASN A 716 4.61 10.26 38.67
#